data_bec9f22dbaad2bf9c325d6834f7f74d4
#
_entry.id   bec9f22dbaad2bf9c325d6834f7f74d4
#
_cell.length_a   1.000
_cell.length_b   1.000
_cell.length_c   1.000
_cell.angle_alpha   90.00
_cell.angle_beta   90.00
_cell.angle_gamma   90.00
#
_symmetry.space_group_name_H-M   'P 1'
#
loop_
_entity.id
_entity.type
_entity.pdbx_description
1 polymer ?
#
loop_
_entity_poly.entity_id
_entity_poly.type
_entity_poly.pdbx_seq_one_letter_code
_entity_poly.pdbx_strand_id
1 'polypeptide(L)'
;MKMKQKLRSRLLAICTALICGCVMLLSGGVIDIESYAATDTGEVSVIFTHDMHSHMDADRVSKDGKVVEAGGFGKLKTAMDEVRSDYPDSFVLDGGDFSMGTPYQTIFSKEASELKMMKFLGYEATTFGNHEFDYRAKGLASMLQSAAGKGPQLLCANIDWEKTLQDKSLKDDAKVLKEACDAYGVKDYTVLDHDGVKMAVFGLLGESAVEYAPESGLIFKDAQETAKDVVNEIKDKEDVDLIVCISHCGTIENEADKLEESEDYQLAENVPDIDLIVSGHSHTTLDEPVQVGDTYLVSCGSYNTNMGHVVLKKDGDRYKIKEYELISLDESIKGDASVETELSKYRKLVDEEYFSQYGYSVSDTVVENQITFPESSKIGLTQGEEPLGNLLADSYKYAIMQAEKGSVKGYEAGGVASGEVTSDQGGVQVTIVPLGVIRGSFLQGSVTVADAFNILSLGYGKDGQAGYPLVRAYLTGKELKAVAEVDASVSNFMGVARLYCSGLEYSWNPHRLILNRAVDIGYNDGISVKELDDDQLYSVAADLYSCQMLGAVKDKSAGILKIEPKDAEGNPITNYEDHIIYDGDKEVKAWYAVASYLDSFADDQIPSYYGKAQGRKTEINSRSPVELFKEPNKIAGMAVGVVLILVAITGGIVWIVKRKKLKKMQ
;
A
#
# COMPACT_ATOMS: atom_id res chain seq x y z
N MET A 1 36.37 0.07 -18.54
CA MET A 1 37.33 -0.65 -19.37
C MET A 1 36.90 -2.10 -19.63
N LYS A 2 36.25 -2.76 -18.70
CA LYS A 2 35.68 -4.14 -18.83
C LYS A 2 34.48 -4.21 -19.81
N MET A 3 33.59 -3.22 -19.79
CA MET A 3 32.41 -3.16 -20.67
C MET A 3 32.74 -3.03 -22.15
N LYS A 4 33.78 -2.25 -22.51
CA LYS A 4 34.24 -2.15 -23.90
C LYS A 4 34.91 -3.44 -24.43
N GLN A 5 35.44 -4.27 -23.56
CA GLN A 5 36.01 -5.56 -23.92
C GLN A 5 34.90 -6.61 -24.15
N LYS A 6 33.84 -6.63 -23.32
CA LYS A 6 32.68 -7.51 -23.49
C LYS A 6 31.91 -7.20 -24.82
N LEU A 7 31.75 -5.92 -25.17
CA LEU A 7 31.10 -5.51 -26.41
C LEU A 7 31.91 -5.91 -27.67
N ARG A 8 33.22 -5.84 -27.63
CA ARG A 8 34.08 -6.30 -28.72
C ARG A 8 34.07 -7.81 -28.91
N SER A 9 34.01 -8.60 -27.85
CA SER A 9 33.89 -10.07 -27.95
C SER A 9 32.51 -10.50 -28.49
N ARG A 10 31.42 -9.83 -28.10
CA ARG A 10 30.07 -10.10 -28.65
C ARG A 10 29.94 -9.74 -30.11
N LEU A 11 30.49 -8.61 -30.58
CA LEU A 11 30.53 -8.25 -32.02
C LEU A 11 31.37 -9.24 -32.83
N LEU A 12 32.48 -9.74 -32.28
CA LEU A 12 33.30 -10.74 -32.92
C LEU A 12 32.57 -12.07 -33.07
N ALA A 13 31.82 -12.49 -32.03
CA ALA A 13 31.03 -13.72 -32.05
C ALA A 13 29.88 -13.66 -33.07
N ILE A 14 29.17 -12.53 -33.18
CA ILE A 14 28.11 -12.33 -34.19
C ILE A 14 28.67 -12.34 -35.61
N CYS A 15 29.79 -11.68 -35.84
CA CYS A 15 30.45 -11.72 -37.17
C CYS A 15 30.93 -13.13 -37.54
N THR A 16 31.44 -13.91 -36.57
CA THR A 16 31.89 -15.29 -36.82
C THR A 16 30.71 -16.21 -37.10
N ALA A 17 29.58 -16.06 -36.35
CA ALA A 17 28.36 -16.81 -36.62
C ALA A 17 27.74 -16.54 -37.98
N LEU A 18 27.72 -15.27 -38.45
CA LEU A 18 27.26 -14.90 -39.79
C LEU A 18 28.14 -15.43 -40.88
N ILE A 19 29.47 -15.45 -40.74
CA ILE A 19 30.41 -16.00 -41.71
C ILE A 19 30.29 -17.54 -41.78
N CYS A 20 30.15 -18.23 -40.64
CA CYS A 20 29.92 -19.68 -40.61
C CYS A 20 28.55 -20.05 -41.23
N GLY A 21 27.48 -19.27 -41.01
CA GLY A 21 26.18 -19.52 -41.63
C GLY A 21 26.18 -19.37 -43.14
N CYS A 22 26.95 -18.43 -43.73
CA CYS A 22 27.07 -18.26 -45.17
C CYS A 22 27.92 -19.36 -45.85
N VAL A 23 28.90 -19.93 -45.16
CA VAL A 23 29.72 -21.03 -45.68
C VAL A 23 28.96 -22.35 -45.69
N MET A 24 28.02 -22.56 -44.73
CA MET A 24 27.22 -23.80 -44.64
C MET A 24 26.08 -23.89 -45.66
N LEU A 25 25.60 -22.76 -46.20
CA LEU A 25 24.59 -22.74 -47.26
C LEU A 25 25.17 -23.14 -48.63
N LEU A 26 26.49 -23.23 -48.75
CA LEU A 26 27.17 -23.58 -49.99
C LEU A 26 27.70 -25.02 -50.05
N SER A 27 27.64 -25.78 -48.96
CA SER A 27 28.28 -27.10 -48.87
C SER A 27 27.33 -28.30 -48.70
N GLY A 28 26.02 -28.13 -48.70
CA GLY A 28 25.04 -29.25 -48.78
C GLY A 28 25.20 -30.40 -47.75
N GLY A 29 25.91 -30.15 -46.61
CA GLY A 29 26.13 -31.18 -45.58
C GLY A 29 25.08 -31.08 -44.51
N VAL A 30 24.47 -32.22 -44.17
CA VAL A 30 23.65 -32.42 -42.97
C VAL A 30 24.55 -32.19 -41.76
N ILE A 31 24.27 -31.14 -41.00
CA ILE A 31 24.94 -30.91 -39.71
C ILE A 31 24.08 -31.60 -38.68
N ASP A 32 24.57 -32.65 -38.05
CA ASP A 32 24.05 -33.10 -36.76
C ASP A 32 24.25 -31.94 -35.77
N ILE A 33 23.15 -31.33 -35.39
CA ILE A 33 23.12 -30.41 -34.24
C ILE A 33 23.25 -31.35 -33.04
N GLU A 34 24.47 -31.56 -32.53
CA GLU A 34 24.64 -32.04 -31.18
C GLU A 34 23.89 -31.03 -30.28
N SER A 35 22.81 -31.50 -29.68
CA SER A 35 22.21 -30.80 -28.58
C SER A 35 23.33 -30.61 -27.54
N TYR A 36 23.75 -29.39 -27.31
CA TYR A 36 24.52 -29.08 -26.11
C TYR A 36 23.61 -29.53 -24.94
N ALA A 37 23.90 -30.69 -24.40
CA ALA A 37 23.38 -31.06 -23.10
C ALA A 37 23.80 -29.94 -22.16
N ALA A 38 22.84 -29.26 -21.57
CA ALA A 38 23.11 -28.33 -20.49
C ALA A 38 23.96 -29.10 -19.46
N THR A 39 25.15 -28.59 -19.17
CA THR A 39 25.93 -29.15 -18.08
C THR A 39 25.12 -28.86 -16.84
N ASP A 40 24.67 -29.90 -16.15
CA ASP A 40 24.06 -29.79 -14.82
C ASP A 40 25.05 -29.04 -13.93
N THR A 41 24.87 -27.74 -13.82
CA THR A 41 25.72 -26.85 -13.01
C THR A 41 25.35 -26.94 -11.55
N GLY A 42 24.22 -27.59 -11.21
CA GLY A 42 23.61 -27.57 -9.88
C GLY A 42 23.17 -26.16 -9.48
N GLU A 43 22.96 -25.27 -10.47
CA GLU A 43 22.57 -23.88 -10.26
C GLU A 43 21.09 -23.70 -10.60
N VAL A 44 20.36 -22.96 -9.72
CA VAL A 44 18.94 -22.65 -9.86
C VAL A 44 18.80 -21.14 -9.91
N SER A 45 18.24 -20.63 -10.99
CA SER A 45 17.97 -19.20 -11.18
C SER A 45 16.51 -18.89 -10.88
N VAL A 46 16.26 -17.88 -10.04
CA VAL A 46 14.93 -17.39 -9.70
C VAL A 46 14.87 -15.89 -9.96
N ILE A 47 13.92 -15.50 -10.81
CA ILE A 47 13.50 -14.12 -11.02
C ILE A 47 12.30 -13.88 -10.14
N PHE A 48 12.24 -12.76 -9.43
CA PHE A 48 11.12 -12.47 -8.55
C PHE A 48 10.72 -10.99 -8.54
N THR A 49 9.43 -10.79 -8.29
CA THR A 49 8.80 -9.50 -7.96
C THR A 49 7.86 -9.67 -6.79
N HIS A 50 7.37 -8.57 -6.27
CA HIS A 50 6.26 -8.48 -5.32
C HIS A 50 5.73 -7.05 -5.29
N ASP A 51 4.56 -6.83 -4.73
CA ASP A 51 3.97 -5.50 -4.53
C ASP A 51 3.96 -4.66 -5.83
N MET A 52 3.56 -5.30 -6.94
CA MET A 52 3.52 -4.65 -8.25
C MET A 52 2.38 -3.63 -8.37
N HIS A 53 1.29 -3.79 -7.61
CA HIS A 53 0.18 -2.83 -7.45
C HIS A 53 -0.35 -2.27 -8.78
N SER A 54 -0.57 -3.13 -9.77
CA SER A 54 -1.04 -2.75 -11.11
C SER A 54 -0.13 -1.76 -11.87
N HIS A 55 1.12 -1.52 -11.43
CA HIS A 55 2.07 -0.64 -12.12
C HIS A 55 2.61 -1.32 -13.38
N MET A 56 1.69 -1.57 -14.33
CA MET A 56 2.02 -2.20 -15.61
C MET A 56 2.62 -1.21 -16.62
N ASP A 57 2.25 0.07 -16.53
CA ASP A 57 2.94 1.16 -17.23
C ASP A 57 4.15 1.64 -16.45
N ALA A 58 5.11 2.25 -17.12
CA ALA A 58 6.21 2.92 -16.46
C ALA A 58 5.71 4.18 -15.75
N ASP A 59 6.12 4.35 -14.50
CA ASP A 59 5.79 5.51 -13.70
C ASP A 59 6.75 6.66 -13.96
N ARG A 60 6.23 7.87 -13.86
CA ARG A 60 7.05 9.08 -13.79
C ARG A 60 7.54 9.25 -12.36
N VAL A 61 8.85 9.25 -12.16
CA VAL A 61 9.48 9.40 -10.84
C VAL A 61 10.50 10.55 -10.85
N SER A 62 10.74 11.14 -9.68
CA SER A 62 11.79 12.13 -9.51
C SER A 62 13.12 11.46 -9.16
N LYS A 63 14.14 11.62 -10.01
CA LYS A 63 15.50 11.13 -9.79
C LYS A 63 16.49 12.27 -10.00
N ASP A 64 17.25 12.64 -8.97
CA ASP A 64 18.21 13.77 -9.01
C ASP A 64 17.60 15.09 -9.52
N GLY A 65 16.34 15.37 -9.16
CA GLY A 65 15.59 16.57 -9.54
C GLY A 65 15.13 16.59 -11.00
N LYS A 66 15.14 15.44 -11.67
CA LYS A 66 14.59 15.26 -13.02
C LYS A 66 13.45 14.23 -12.97
N VAL A 67 12.45 14.47 -13.79
CA VAL A 67 11.40 13.47 -14.02
C VAL A 67 11.90 12.46 -15.04
N VAL A 68 11.92 11.18 -14.67
CA VAL A 68 12.32 10.05 -15.49
C VAL A 68 11.24 8.97 -15.44
N GLU A 69 11.28 8.03 -16.38
CA GLU A 69 10.39 6.86 -16.35
C GLU A 69 11.09 5.66 -15.72
N ALA A 70 10.44 5.03 -14.73
CA ALA A 70 10.90 3.83 -14.03
C ALA A 70 9.79 2.78 -13.96
N GLY A 71 10.18 1.51 -13.80
CA GLY A 71 9.21 0.43 -13.67
C GLY A 71 8.51 0.07 -14.98
N GLY A 72 7.36 -0.58 -14.82
CA GLY A 72 6.49 -1.02 -15.90
C GLY A 72 6.86 -2.37 -16.52
N PHE A 73 5.85 -3.08 -16.99
CA PHE A 73 5.98 -4.44 -17.53
C PHE A 73 6.81 -4.52 -18.80
N GLY A 74 6.87 -3.42 -19.57
CA GLY A 74 7.72 -3.38 -20.76
C GLY A 74 9.21 -3.50 -20.43
N LYS A 75 9.69 -2.75 -19.44
CA LYS A 75 11.09 -2.82 -18.98
C LYS A 75 11.36 -4.11 -18.21
N LEU A 76 10.38 -4.56 -17.40
CA LEU A 76 10.44 -5.83 -16.68
C LEU A 76 10.64 -7.00 -17.65
N LYS A 77 9.86 -7.06 -18.74
CA LYS A 77 10.02 -8.09 -19.78
C LYS A 77 11.42 -8.10 -20.38
N THR A 78 11.94 -6.91 -20.71
CA THR A 78 13.29 -6.79 -21.28
C THR A 78 14.36 -7.28 -20.28
N ALA A 79 14.24 -6.92 -19.01
CA ALA A 79 15.14 -7.39 -17.95
C ALA A 79 15.05 -8.91 -17.74
N MET A 80 13.84 -9.48 -17.71
CA MET A 80 13.63 -10.93 -17.64
C MET A 80 14.29 -11.65 -18.83
N ASP A 81 14.15 -11.13 -20.05
CA ASP A 81 14.74 -11.73 -21.25
C ASP A 81 16.28 -11.64 -21.22
N GLU A 82 16.83 -10.59 -20.64
CA GLU A 82 18.29 -10.46 -20.47
C GLU A 82 18.81 -11.51 -19.47
N VAL A 83 18.14 -11.71 -18.33
CA VAL A 83 18.47 -12.80 -17.38
C VAL A 83 18.33 -14.17 -18.05
N ARG A 84 17.23 -14.41 -18.76
CA ARG A 84 16.98 -15.69 -19.44
C ARG A 84 17.94 -15.98 -20.59
N SER A 85 18.65 -14.98 -21.12
CA SER A 85 19.71 -15.22 -22.09
C SER A 85 20.91 -15.95 -21.48
N ASP A 86 21.17 -15.75 -20.20
CA ASP A 86 22.27 -16.37 -19.45
C ASP A 86 21.76 -17.59 -18.64
N TYR A 87 20.49 -17.54 -18.18
CA TYR A 87 19.79 -18.57 -17.41
C TYR A 87 18.42 -18.90 -18.03
N PRO A 88 18.37 -19.70 -19.12
CA PRO A 88 17.13 -19.94 -19.88
C PRO A 88 16.02 -20.61 -19.05
N ASP A 89 16.38 -21.43 -18.08
CA ASP A 89 15.48 -22.21 -17.23
C ASP A 89 15.19 -21.49 -15.89
N SER A 90 15.21 -20.15 -15.87
CA SER A 90 14.88 -19.38 -14.67
C SER A 90 13.42 -19.53 -14.29
N PHE A 91 13.16 -19.86 -13.02
CA PHE A 91 11.83 -19.76 -12.39
C PHE A 91 11.43 -18.29 -12.23
N VAL A 92 10.15 -17.99 -12.40
CA VAL A 92 9.63 -16.62 -12.26
C VAL A 92 8.47 -16.60 -11.27
N LEU A 93 8.69 -15.96 -10.14
CA LEU A 93 7.82 -15.96 -8.97
C LEU A 93 7.41 -14.55 -8.58
N ASP A 94 6.26 -14.43 -7.90
CA ASP A 94 5.76 -13.16 -7.40
C ASP A 94 5.20 -13.30 -5.97
N GLY A 95 5.51 -12.35 -5.10
CA GLY A 95 5.16 -12.34 -3.68
C GLY A 95 3.82 -11.69 -3.34
N GLY A 96 2.90 -11.50 -4.30
CA GLY A 96 1.55 -10.95 -4.05
C GLY A 96 1.46 -9.44 -4.15
N ASP A 97 0.28 -8.88 -3.87
CA ASP A 97 -0.10 -7.49 -4.12
C ASP A 97 0.22 -7.08 -5.57
N PHE A 98 -0.20 -7.94 -6.51
CA PHE A 98 -0.02 -7.67 -7.94
C PHE A 98 -1.03 -6.67 -8.47
N SER A 99 -2.11 -6.38 -7.73
CA SER A 99 -3.19 -5.48 -8.13
C SER A 99 -3.33 -4.28 -7.17
N MET A 100 -4.23 -3.36 -7.50
CA MET A 100 -4.57 -2.19 -6.69
C MET A 100 -3.45 -1.14 -6.58
N GLY A 101 -3.56 -0.05 -7.33
CA GLY A 101 -2.60 1.07 -7.30
C GLY A 101 -2.73 2.03 -8.48
N THR A 102 -3.13 1.53 -9.66
CA THR A 102 -3.21 2.32 -10.90
C THR A 102 -4.56 2.18 -11.59
N PRO A 103 -4.85 2.96 -12.64
CA PRO A 103 -6.09 2.86 -13.38
C PRO A 103 -6.49 1.46 -13.88
N TYR A 104 -5.54 0.53 -14.04
CA TYR A 104 -5.83 -0.85 -14.45
C TYR A 104 -6.71 -1.60 -13.45
N GLN A 105 -6.63 -1.27 -12.16
CA GLN A 105 -7.51 -1.87 -11.15
C GLN A 105 -9.01 -1.66 -11.46
N THR A 106 -9.37 -0.67 -12.26
CA THR A 106 -10.77 -0.37 -12.59
C THR A 106 -11.41 -1.46 -13.46
N ILE A 107 -10.60 -2.23 -14.18
CA ILE A 107 -11.04 -3.34 -15.02
C ILE A 107 -10.64 -4.72 -14.45
N PHE A 108 -9.95 -4.77 -13.29
CA PHE A 108 -9.44 -5.97 -12.66
C PHE A 108 -10.47 -7.09 -12.55
N SER A 109 -11.63 -6.81 -11.95
CA SER A 109 -12.67 -7.82 -11.70
C SER A 109 -13.24 -8.44 -12.98
N LYS A 110 -13.25 -7.71 -14.10
CA LYS A 110 -13.79 -8.19 -15.37
C LYS A 110 -12.74 -8.78 -16.27
N GLU A 111 -11.60 -8.09 -16.39
CA GLU A 111 -10.57 -8.41 -17.36
C GLU A 111 -9.43 -9.23 -16.78
N ALA A 112 -9.19 -9.17 -15.46
CA ALA A 112 -8.04 -9.80 -14.81
C ALA A 112 -6.72 -9.46 -15.53
N SER A 113 -6.56 -8.18 -15.85
CA SER A 113 -5.47 -7.66 -16.69
C SER A 113 -4.11 -8.02 -16.13
N GLU A 114 -3.93 -7.90 -14.82
CA GLU A 114 -2.69 -8.17 -14.10
C GLU A 114 -2.28 -9.63 -14.24
N LEU A 115 -3.15 -10.59 -13.87
CA LEU A 115 -2.82 -12.03 -13.98
C LEU A 115 -2.56 -12.48 -15.42
N LYS A 116 -3.32 -11.94 -16.39
CA LYS A 116 -3.11 -12.27 -17.81
C LYS A 116 -1.79 -11.70 -18.33
N MET A 117 -1.43 -10.49 -17.91
CA MET A 117 -0.14 -9.90 -18.26
C MET A 117 1.03 -10.60 -17.54
N MET A 118 0.88 -10.98 -16.27
CA MET A 118 1.88 -11.80 -15.59
C MET A 118 2.14 -13.11 -16.34
N LYS A 119 1.08 -13.79 -16.78
CA LYS A 119 1.23 -14.99 -17.62
C LYS A 119 1.93 -14.69 -18.96
N PHE A 120 1.63 -13.56 -19.58
CA PHE A 120 2.27 -13.11 -20.82
C PHE A 120 3.78 -12.86 -20.61
N LEU A 121 4.20 -12.34 -19.46
CA LEU A 121 5.60 -12.14 -19.10
C LEU A 121 6.30 -13.46 -18.72
N GLY A 122 5.53 -14.51 -18.41
CA GLY A 122 6.03 -15.84 -18.07
C GLY A 122 6.15 -16.10 -16.58
N TYR A 123 5.37 -15.43 -15.74
CA TYR A 123 5.22 -15.81 -14.33
C TYR A 123 4.61 -17.20 -14.20
N GLU A 124 5.14 -17.98 -13.29
CA GLU A 124 4.72 -19.35 -13.04
C GLU A 124 3.85 -19.47 -11.80
N ALA A 125 4.20 -18.74 -10.73
CA ALA A 125 3.42 -18.69 -9.51
C ALA A 125 3.38 -17.28 -8.91
N THR A 126 2.27 -16.98 -8.24
CA THR A 126 2.04 -15.80 -7.40
C THR A 126 1.21 -16.19 -6.17
N THR A 127 1.16 -15.32 -5.16
CA THR A 127 0.27 -15.46 -4.01
C THR A 127 -0.74 -14.32 -3.96
N PHE A 128 -1.71 -14.38 -3.07
CA PHE A 128 -2.50 -13.21 -2.73
C PHE A 128 -1.71 -12.32 -1.76
N GLY A 129 -1.77 -11.00 -1.99
CA GLY A 129 -1.52 -10.02 -0.95
C GLY A 129 -2.84 -9.50 -0.36
N ASN A 130 -2.76 -8.49 0.50
CA ASN A 130 -3.96 -7.92 1.13
C ASN A 130 -4.82 -7.13 0.14
N HIS A 131 -4.23 -6.53 -0.87
CA HIS A 131 -4.95 -5.68 -1.82
C HIS A 131 -5.77 -6.44 -2.86
N GLU A 132 -5.52 -7.73 -3.11
CA GLU A 132 -6.44 -8.54 -3.91
C GLU A 132 -7.81 -8.67 -3.24
N PHE A 133 -7.88 -8.56 -1.90
CA PHE A 133 -9.13 -8.63 -1.15
C PHE A 133 -9.91 -7.32 -1.09
N ASP A 134 -9.33 -6.19 -1.50
CA ASP A 134 -10.03 -4.90 -1.59
C ASP A 134 -11.24 -4.96 -2.54
N TYR A 135 -11.20 -5.86 -3.53
CA TYR A 135 -12.30 -6.12 -4.45
C TYR A 135 -13.43 -6.93 -3.84
N ARG A 136 -13.32 -7.30 -2.57
CA ARG A 136 -14.24 -8.16 -1.84
C ARG A 136 -14.40 -9.54 -2.51
N ALA A 137 -15.04 -10.47 -1.84
CA ALA A 137 -15.20 -11.84 -2.34
C ALA A 137 -15.76 -11.93 -3.76
N LYS A 138 -16.73 -11.09 -4.13
CA LYS A 138 -17.37 -11.13 -5.46
C LYS A 138 -16.47 -10.58 -6.57
N GLY A 139 -15.78 -9.47 -6.32
CA GLY A 139 -14.88 -8.87 -7.30
C GLY A 139 -13.67 -9.77 -7.55
N LEU A 140 -13.08 -10.33 -6.48
CA LEU A 140 -12.00 -11.30 -6.57
C LEU A 140 -12.45 -12.59 -7.28
N ALA A 141 -13.64 -13.10 -6.97
CA ALA A 141 -14.20 -14.28 -7.66
C ALA A 141 -14.39 -14.03 -9.16
N SER A 142 -14.87 -12.86 -9.55
CA SER A 142 -15.03 -12.47 -10.96
C SER A 142 -13.67 -12.44 -11.67
N MET A 143 -12.65 -11.87 -11.05
CA MET A 143 -11.29 -11.83 -11.56
C MET A 143 -10.74 -13.25 -11.79
N LEU A 144 -10.82 -14.14 -10.78
CA LEU A 144 -10.38 -15.52 -10.89
C LEU A 144 -11.07 -16.27 -12.03
N GLN A 145 -12.38 -16.07 -12.20
CA GLN A 145 -13.14 -16.66 -13.32
C GLN A 145 -12.66 -16.14 -14.67
N SER A 146 -12.38 -14.84 -14.80
CA SER A 146 -11.85 -14.23 -16.05
C SER A 146 -10.44 -14.71 -16.40
N ALA A 147 -9.61 -14.97 -15.39
CA ALA A 147 -8.23 -15.40 -15.52
C ALA A 147 -8.06 -16.93 -15.61
N ALA A 148 -9.11 -17.72 -15.40
CA ALA A 148 -9.01 -19.18 -15.35
C ALA A 148 -8.31 -19.76 -16.59
N GLY A 149 -7.19 -20.47 -16.38
CA GLY A 149 -6.32 -21.02 -17.43
C GLY A 149 -5.51 -19.98 -18.21
N LYS A 150 -5.51 -18.70 -17.80
CA LYS A 150 -4.79 -17.60 -18.48
C LYS A 150 -3.88 -16.81 -17.54
N GLY A 151 -3.78 -17.18 -16.28
CA GLY A 151 -2.88 -16.60 -15.28
C GLY A 151 -1.80 -17.58 -14.83
N PRO A 152 -0.85 -17.15 -13.98
CA PRO A 152 0.10 -18.01 -13.29
C PRO A 152 -0.60 -18.92 -12.28
N GLN A 153 0.08 -19.90 -11.70
CA GLN A 153 -0.45 -20.65 -10.56
C GLN A 153 -0.60 -19.70 -9.35
N LEU A 154 -1.80 -19.67 -8.79
CA LEU A 154 -2.09 -18.88 -7.60
C LEU A 154 -2.02 -19.77 -6.36
N LEU A 155 -1.28 -19.34 -5.34
CA LEU A 155 -1.00 -20.09 -4.13
C LEU A 155 -1.44 -19.30 -2.89
N CYS A 156 -2.11 -19.94 -1.94
CA CYS A 156 -2.37 -19.38 -0.62
C CYS A 156 -2.77 -20.52 0.34
N ALA A 157 -1.87 -20.92 1.20
CA ALA A 157 -2.05 -22.11 2.04
C ALA A 157 -2.86 -21.85 3.32
N ASN A 158 -2.89 -20.61 3.80
CA ASN A 158 -3.44 -20.33 5.12
C ASN A 158 -4.88 -19.78 5.13
N ILE A 159 -5.65 -19.90 4.04
CA ILE A 159 -7.09 -19.61 4.09
C ILE A 159 -7.79 -20.71 4.89
N ASP A 160 -8.52 -20.37 5.95
CA ASP A 160 -9.32 -21.31 6.73
C ASP A 160 -10.74 -21.43 6.14
N TRP A 161 -10.86 -22.17 5.04
CA TRP A 161 -12.12 -22.39 4.37
C TRP A 161 -13.18 -23.05 5.26
N GLU A 162 -12.76 -23.93 6.18
CA GLU A 162 -13.69 -24.62 7.08
C GLU A 162 -14.36 -23.64 8.03
N LYS A 163 -13.56 -22.83 8.75
CA LYS A 163 -14.11 -21.82 9.67
C LYS A 163 -14.89 -20.76 8.93
N THR A 164 -14.37 -20.26 7.80
CA THR A 164 -15.03 -19.24 6.99
C THR A 164 -16.42 -19.68 6.53
N LEU A 165 -16.58 -20.90 6.02
CA LEU A 165 -17.86 -21.42 5.56
C LEU A 165 -18.83 -21.81 6.70
N GLN A 166 -18.33 -21.97 7.92
CA GLN A 166 -19.16 -22.16 9.12
C GLN A 166 -19.68 -20.83 9.70
N ASP A 167 -19.00 -19.73 9.44
CA ASP A 167 -19.43 -18.41 9.89
C ASP A 167 -20.67 -17.94 9.11
N LYS A 168 -21.73 -17.59 9.86
CA LYS A 168 -23.04 -17.25 9.27
C LYS A 168 -23.04 -15.91 8.52
N SER A 169 -22.12 -15.01 8.87
CA SER A 169 -21.99 -13.68 8.26
C SER A 169 -21.16 -13.70 6.99
N LEU A 170 -20.21 -14.64 6.87
CA LEU A 170 -19.25 -14.71 5.76
C LEU A 170 -19.62 -15.73 4.69
N LYS A 171 -20.30 -16.82 5.07
CA LYS A 171 -20.43 -18.05 4.27
C LYS A 171 -20.97 -17.87 2.85
N ASP A 172 -21.87 -16.93 2.63
CA ASP A 172 -22.58 -16.83 1.33
C ASP A 172 -21.64 -16.22 0.27
N ASP A 173 -20.89 -15.16 0.61
CA ASP A 173 -19.90 -14.55 -0.28
C ASP A 173 -18.62 -15.40 -0.34
N ALA A 174 -18.19 -15.98 0.78
CA ALA A 174 -17.07 -16.91 0.84
C ALA A 174 -17.28 -18.16 -0.03
N LYS A 175 -18.51 -18.65 -0.14
CA LYS A 175 -18.82 -19.77 -1.03
C LYS A 175 -18.58 -19.42 -2.50
N VAL A 176 -19.00 -18.24 -2.92
CA VAL A 176 -18.76 -17.76 -4.30
C VAL A 176 -17.27 -17.66 -4.59
N LEU A 177 -16.50 -17.12 -3.64
CA LEU A 177 -15.05 -17.01 -3.77
C LEU A 177 -14.38 -18.38 -3.78
N LYS A 178 -14.79 -19.29 -2.89
CA LYS A 178 -14.27 -20.68 -2.85
C LYS A 178 -14.49 -21.41 -4.18
N GLU A 179 -15.69 -21.33 -4.75
CA GLU A 179 -16.01 -21.92 -6.04
C GLU A 179 -15.13 -21.34 -7.17
N ALA A 180 -14.84 -20.05 -7.11
CA ALA A 180 -13.95 -19.38 -8.08
C ALA A 180 -12.48 -19.80 -7.89
N CYS A 181 -12.00 -19.90 -6.64
CA CYS A 181 -10.67 -20.41 -6.32
C CYS A 181 -10.49 -21.86 -6.81
N ASP A 182 -11.48 -22.73 -6.58
CA ASP A 182 -11.44 -24.10 -7.04
C ASP A 182 -11.42 -24.19 -8.59
N ALA A 183 -12.21 -23.35 -9.26
CA ALA A 183 -12.28 -23.30 -10.73
C ALA A 183 -11.00 -22.74 -11.36
N TYR A 184 -10.34 -21.77 -10.72
CA TYR A 184 -9.04 -21.25 -11.14
C TYR A 184 -7.93 -22.26 -10.88
N GLY A 185 -8.03 -23.03 -9.82
CA GLY A 185 -7.03 -23.98 -9.35
C GLY A 185 -6.07 -23.36 -8.33
N VAL A 186 -6.56 -22.49 -7.43
CA VAL A 186 -5.77 -22.01 -6.27
C VAL A 186 -5.38 -23.19 -5.39
N LYS A 187 -4.13 -23.23 -4.96
CA LYS A 187 -3.55 -24.34 -4.17
C LYS A 187 -2.76 -23.84 -2.98
N ASP A 188 -2.48 -24.75 -2.06
CA ASP A 188 -1.58 -24.50 -0.95
C ASP A 188 -0.13 -24.41 -1.45
N TYR A 189 0.27 -25.33 -2.34
CA TYR A 189 1.59 -25.38 -2.99
C TYR A 189 1.52 -25.96 -4.40
N THR A 190 2.59 -25.79 -5.15
CA THR A 190 2.80 -26.43 -6.46
C THR A 190 4.26 -26.87 -6.61
N VAL A 191 4.52 -27.85 -7.49
CA VAL A 191 5.89 -28.23 -7.87
C VAL A 191 6.13 -27.78 -9.30
N LEU A 192 7.17 -27.01 -9.51
CA LEU A 192 7.69 -26.58 -10.80
C LEU A 192 8.92 -27.43 -11.15
N ASP A 193 9.09 -27.75 -12.41
CA ASP A 193 10.19 -28.59 -12.90
C ASP A 193 10.83 -27.94 -14.12
N HIS A 194 12.08 -27.52 -13.99
CA HIS A 194 12.88 -26.95 -15.05
C HIS A 194 14.19 -27.76 -15.18
N ASP A 195 14.38 -28.39 -16.33
CA ASP A 195 15.57 -29.18 -16.69
C ASP A 195 15.95 -30.21 -15.59
N GLY A 196 14.94 -30.79 -14.91
CA GLY A 196 15.10 -31.78 -13.86
C GLY A 196 15.34 -31.22 -12.47
N VAL A 197 15.40 -29.90 -12.29
CA VAL A 197 15.36 -29.23 -10.98
C VAL A 197 13.92 -29.02 -10.57
N LYS A 198 13.51 -29.65 -9.48
CA LYS A 198 12.16 -29.55 -8.94
C LYS A 198 12.09 -28.60 -7.75
N MET A 199 11.32 -27.56 -7.90
CA MET A 199 11.07 -26.56 -6.87
C MET A 199 9.64 -26.67 -6.36
N ALA A 200 9.45 -26.92 -5.06
CA ALA A 200 8.15 -26.73 -4.43
C ALA A 200 7.98 -25.26 -4.06
N VAL A 201 6.86 -24.67 -4.47
CA VAL A 201 6.53 -23.27 -4.15
C VAL A 201 5.20 -23.27 -3.40
N PHE A 202 5.11 -22.55 -2.28
CA PHE A 202 3.87 -22.32 -1.54
C PHE A 202 3.69 -20.84 -1.22
N GLY A 203 2.42 -20.42 -0.99
CA GLY A 203 2.07 -19.02 -0.73
C GLY A 203 1.48 -18.82 0.66
N LEU A 204 1.76 -17.67 1.29
CA LEU A 204 1.25 -17.28 2.60
C LEU A 204 0.80 -15.81 2.62
N LEU A 205 -0.22 -15.53 3.44
CA LEU A 205 -0.63 -14.18 3.82
C LEU A 205 -0.34 -13.98 5.32
N GLY A 206 0.40 -12.92 5.69
CA GLY A 206 0.80 -12.64 7.06
C GLY A 206 -0.31 -12.10 7.95
N GLU A 207 -0.08 -12.03 9.26
CA GLU A 207 -1.03 -11.49 10.23
C GLU A 207 -1.28 -10.00 9.98
N SER A 208 -0.20 -9.22 9.75
CA SER A 208 -0.29 -7.81 9.40
C SER A 208 -1.08 -7.61 8.10
N ALA A 209 -0.80 -8.38 7.06
CA ALA A 209 -1.52 -8.30 5.79
C ALA A 209 -3.02 -8.63 5.95
N VAL A 210 -3.37 -9.59 6.80
CA VAL A 210 -4.77 -9.89 7.15
C VAL A 210 -5.45 -8.72 7.86
N GLU A 211 -4.76 -8.01 8.76
CA GLU A 211 -5.29 -6.80 9.41
C GLU A 211 -5.59 -5.68 8.39
N TYR A 212 -4.81 -5.60 7.30
CA TYR A 212 -5.03 -4.65 6.20
C TYR A 212 -6.06 -5.11 5.15
N ALA A 213 -6.61 -6.32 5.29
CA ALA A 213 -7.67 -6.87 4.43
C ALA A 213 -9.03 -7.04 5.15
N PRO A 214 -9.61 -5.99 5.79
CA PRO A 214 -10.83 -6.12 6.59
C PRO A 214 -12.05 -6.54 5.78
N GLU A 215 -12.05 -6.31 4.46
CA GLU A 215 -13.14 -6.65 3.54
C GLU A 215 -12.96 -8.01 2.85
N SER A 216 -11.94 -8.80 3.23
CA SER A 216 -11.67 -10.11 2.62
C SER A 216 -12.86 -11.08 2.75
N GLY A 217 -13.60 -10.98 3.84
CA GLY A 217 -14.67 -11.92 4.16
C GLY A 217 -14.18 -13.34 4.44
N LEU A 218 -12.90 -13.50 4.79
CA LEU A 218 -12.24 -14.77 5.04
C LEU A 218 -11.66 -14.84 6.46
N ILE A 219 -11.49 -16.04 6.95
CA ILE A 219 -10.73 -16.34 8.15
C ILE A 219 -9.43 -17.01 7.71
N PHE A 220 -8.31 -16.58 8.26
CA PHE A 220 -6.99 -17.13 7.97
C PHE A 220 -6.46 -17.93 9.17
N LYS A 221 -5.64 -18.94 8.87
CA LYS A 221 -4.86 -19.69 9.85
C LYS A 221 -3.57 -18.93 10.13
N ASP A 222 -2.93 -19.26 11.25
CA ASP A 222 -1.58 -18.77 11.54
C ASP A 222 -0.61 -19.15 10.40
N ALA A 223 0.14 -18.18 9.90
CA ALA A 223 1.02 -18.36 8.75
C ALA A 223 2.19 -19.30 9.07
N GLN A 224 2.80 -19.19 10.24
CA GLN A 224 3.95 -20.03 10.63
C GLN A 224 3.55 -21.48 10.89
N GLU A 225 2.41 -21.72 11.56
CA GLU A 225 1.90 -23.07 11.77
C GLU A 225 1.52 -23.72 10.44
N THR A 226 0.86 -22.95 9.55
CA THR A 226 0.51 -23.42 8.20
C THR A 226 1.75 -23.76 7.38
N ALA A 227 2.79 -22.91 7.43
CA ALA A 227 4.06 -23.19 6.74
C ALA A 227 4.70 -24.51 7.19
N LYS A 228 4.72 -24.77 8.50
CA LYS A 228 5.23 -26.06 9.04
C LYS A 228 4.46 -27.23 8.48
N ASP A 229 3.14 -27.15 8.43
CA ASP A 229 2.28 -28.22 7.93
C ASP A 229 2.52 -28.45 6.43
N VAL A 230 2.58 -27.39 5.63
CA VAL A 230 2.82 -27.45 4.18
C VAL A 230 4.21 -28.01 3.86
N VAL A 231 5.25 -27.53 4.55
CA VAL A 231 6.62 -28.03 4.35
C VAL A 231 6.73 -29.51 4.71
N ASN A 232 6.10 -29.94 5.80
CA ASN A 232 6.03 -31.36 6.15
C ASN A 232 5.29 -32.17 5.08
N GLU A 233 4.17 -31.68 4.56
CA GLU A 233 3.41 -32.33 3.49
C GLU A 233 4.25 -32.45 2.21
N ILE A 234 4.97 -31.40 1.80
CA ILE A 234 5.87 -31.42 0.65
C ILE A 234 6.94 -32.49 0.84
N LYS A 235 7.62 -32.50 1.99
CA LYS A 235 8.69 -33.50 2.29
C LYS A 235 8.18 -34.94 2.32
N ASP A 236 6.93 -35.15 2.72
CA ASP A 236 6.34 -36.49 2.80
C ASP A 236 5.83 -37.00 1.43
N LYS A 237 5.40 -36.11 0.52
CA LYS A 237 4.72 -36.47 -0.72
C LYS A 237 5.52 -36.24 -1.99
N GLU A 238 6.44 -35.28 -1.96
CA GLU A 238 7.13 -34.77 -3.15
C GLU A 238 8.63 -35.07 -3.06
N ASP A 239 9.24 -35.39 -4.22
CA ASP A 239 10.69 -35.48 -4.36
C ASP A 239 11.17 -34.19 -5.04
N VAL A 240 11.56 -33.21 -4.24
CA VAL A 240 11.95 -31.87 -4.69
C VAL A 240 13.35 -31.50 -4.26
N ASP A 241 14.01 -30.66 -5.04
CA ASP A 241 15.36 -30.19 -4.77
C ASP A 241 15.39 -29.03 -3.78
N LEU A 242 14.39 -28.14 -3.82
CA LEU A 242 14.29 -26.98 -2.94
C LEU A 242 12.84 -26.59 -2.66
N ILE A 243 12.63 -25.91 -1.53
CA ILE A 243 11.33 -25.39 -1.08
C ILE A 243 11.40 -23.87 -1.01
N VAL A 244 10.51 -23.20 -1.73
CA VAL A 244 10.43 -21.73 -1.80
C VAL A 244 9.07 -21.25 -1.26
N CYS A 245 9.10 -20.25 -0.40
CA CYS A 245 7.91 -19.53 0.03
C CYS A 245 7.80 -18.21 -0.74
N ILE A 246 6.70 -18.00 -1.44
CA ILE A 246 6.29 -16.66 -1.88
C ILE A 246 5.40 -16.10 -0.78
N SER A 247 5.95 -15.18 -0.01
CA SER A 247 5.36 -14.72 1.24
C SER A 247 4.81 -13.30 1.11
N HIS A 248 3.60 -13.10 1.60
CA HIS A 248 3.04 -11.77 1.82
C HIS A 248 2.88 -11.50 3.32
N CYS A 249 3.94 -11.78 4.10
CA CYS A 249 4.00 -11.55 5.55
C CYS A 249 4.83 -10.30 5.89
N GLY A 250 5.87 -10.04 5.12
CA GLY A 250 6.68 -8.83 5.25
C GLY A 250 7.94 -8.96 6.12
N THR A 251 8.87 -8.06 5.83
CA THR A 251 10.09 -7.84 6.61
C THR A 251 9.93 -6.59 7.47
N ILE A 252 10.73 -5.54 7.28
CA ILE A 252 10.65 -4.28 8.04
C ILE A 252 9.86 -3.23 7.25
N GLU A 253 8.93 -2.54 7.90
CA GLU A 253 8.17 -1.43 7.28
C GLU A 253 8.83 -0.07 7.53
N ASN A 254 9.55 0.10 8.65
CA ASN A 254 10.14 1.37 9.07
C ASN A 254 11.56 1.19 9.59
N GLU A 255 12.38 2.25 9.52
CA GLU A 255 13.75 2.27 10.05
C GLU A 255 13.87 1.95 11.57
N ALA A 256 12.78 2.10 12.31
CA ALA A 256 12.73 1.81 13.75
C ALA A 256 12.42 0.34 14.05
N ASP A 257 11.97 -0.43 13.07
CA ASP A 257 11.59 -1.82 13.21
C ASP A 257 12.85 -2.68 13.29
N LYS A 258 12.75 -3.79 14.01
CA LYS A 258 13.82 -4.76 14.07
C LYS A 258 13.52 -5.91 13.14
N LEU A 259 14.47 -6.20 12.28
CA LEU A 259 14.34 -7.26 11.30
C LEU A 259 13.98 -8.61 11.96
N GLU A 260 14.58 -8.90 13.12
CA GLU A 260 14.35 -10.16 13.85
C GLU A 260 12.92 -10.26 14.44
N GLU A 261 12.19 -9.15 14.50
CA GLU A 261 10.81 -9.10 14.97
C GLU A 261 9.81 -9.21 13.81
N SER A 262 10.26 -9.19 12.55
CA SER A 262 9.40 -9.29 11.36
C SER A 262 8.87 -10.70 11.14
N GLU A 263 7.69 -10.80 10.50
CA GLU A 263 7.02 -12.08 10.29
C GLU A 263 7.85 -13.05 9.44
N ASP A 264 8.48 -12.57 8.35
CA ASP A 264 9.27 -13.42 7.47
C ASP A 264 10.60 -13.86 8.08
N TYR A 265 11.22 -13.02 8.93
CA TYR A 265 12.40 -13.45 9.68
C TYR A 265 12.04 -14.57 10.66
N GLN A 266 10.94 -14.42 11.39
CA GLN A 266 10.45 -15.44 12.31
C GLN A 266 9.99 -16.71 11.59
N LEU A 267 9.42 -16.57 10.38
CA LEU A 267 9.09 -17.70 9.53
C LEU A 267 10.35 -18.50 9.17
N ALA A 268 11.42 -17.83 8.73
CA ALA A 268 12.70 -18.46 8.41
C ALA A 268 13.33 -19.16 9.63
N GLU A 269 13.25 -18.52 10.82
CA GLU A 269 13.80 -19.11 12.07
C GLU A 269 13.01 -20.35 12.50
N ASN A 270 11.66 -20.32 12.36
CA ASN A 270 10.78 -21.36 12.87
C ASN A 270 10.51 -22.51 11.88
N VAL A 271 10.80 -22.31 10.57
CA VAL A 271 10.61 -23.30 9.49
C VAL A 271 11.90 -23.43 8.66
N PRO A 272 13.00 -23.96 9.24
CA PRO A 272 14.32 -23.95 8.63
C PRO A 272 14.49 -24.85 7.40
N ASP A 273 13.47 -25.60 7.03
CA ASP A 273 13.45 -26.41 5.79
C ASP A 273 13.06 -25.61 4.54
N ILE A 274 12.71 -24.33 4.68
CA ILE A 274 12.54 -23.41 3.55
C ILE A 274 13.94 -22.97 3.08
N ASP A 275 14.20 -23.02 1.77
CA ASP A 275 15.48 -22.58 1.20
C ASP A 275 15.49 -21.09 0.86
N LEU A 276 14.36 -20.58 0.34
CA LEU A 276 14.21 -19.17 -0.09
C LEU A 276 12.83 -18.63 0.27
N ILE A 277 12.77 -17.41 0.79
CA ILE A 277 11.54 -16.64 0.99
C ILE A 277 11.61 -15.39 0.11
N VAL A 278 10.67 -15.25 -0.82
CA VAL A 278 10.41 -14.01 -1.55
C VAL A 278 9.40 -13.22 -0.71
N SER A 279 9.85 -12.14 -0.09
CA SER A 279 9.09 -11.37 0.90
C SER A 279 8.43 -10.13 0.29
N GLY A 280 7.11 -10.07 0.30
CA GLY A 280 6.27 -8.93 -0.09
C GLY A 280 5.72 -8.16 1.12
N HIS A 281 4.62 -7.40 0.91
CA HIS A 281 3.84 -6.65 1.89
C HIS A 281 4.49 -5.36 2.42
N SER A 282 5.70 -5.43 2.94
CA SER A 282 6.37 -4.28 3.58
C SER A 282 7.04 -3.31 2.60
N HIS A 283 6.97 -3.58 1.28
CA HIS A 283 7.64 -2.80 0.23
C HIS A 283 9.15 -2.64 0.44
N THR A 284 9.76 -3.52 1.22
CA THR A 284 11.18 -3.45 1.57
C THR A 284 12.04 -3.74 0.34
N THR A 285 13.16 -3.03 0.24
CA THR A 285 14.23 -3.35 -0.71
C THR A 285 15.42 -3.87 0.09
N LEU A 286 15.79 -5.12 -0.13
CA LEU A 286 16.98 -5.73 0.47
C LEU A 286 18.13 -5.71 -0.54
N ASP A 287 19.07 -4.77 -0.38
CA ASP A 287 20.26 -4.68 -1.26
C ASP A 287 21.12 -5.94 -1.21
N GLU A 288 21.08 -6.66 -0.10
CA GLU A 288 21.71 -7.97 0.10
C GLU A 288 20.69 -8.94 0.73
N PRO A 289 20.74 -10.24 0.41
CA PRO A 289 19.86 -11.22 1.02
C PRO A 289 20.09 -11.32 2.53
N VAL A 290 19.00 -11.48 3.29
CA VAL A 290 19.10 -11.80 4.71
C VAL A 290 19.17 -13.31 4.89
N GLN A 291 20.18 -13.80 5.58
CA GLN A 291 20.33 -15.22 5.88
C GLN A 291 19.92 -15.51 7.33
N VAL A 292 18.97 -16.42 7.52
CA VAL A 292 18.50 -16.91 8.82
C VAL A 292 18.68 -18.44 8.85
N GLY A 293 19.70 -18.91 9.54
CA GLY A 293 20.08 -20.32 9.46
C GLY A 293 20.53 -20.69 8.04
N ASP A 294 19.79 -21.64 7.42
CA ASP A 294 20.01 -22.06 6.03
C ASP A 294 18.99 -21.43 5.05
N THR A 295 18.05 -20.62 5.54
CA THR A 295 17.02 -19.94 4.74
C THR A 295 17.50 -18.56 4.32
N TYR A 296 17.19 -18.15 3.09
CA TYR A 296 17.45 -16.80 2.58
C TYR A 296 16.15 -16.04 2.39
N LEU A 297 16.11 -14.76 2.84
CA LEU A 297 15.04 -13.82 2.56
C LEU A 297 15.53 -12.85 1.49
N VAL A 298 14.69 -12.61 0.47
CA VAL A 298 14.94 -11.67 -0.62
C VAL A 298 13.71 -10.79 -0.84
N SER A 299 13.93 -9.53 -1.19
CA SER A 299 12.86 -8.54 -1.41
C SER A 299 13.36 -7.44 -2.35
N CYS A 300 12.56 -7.04 -3.36
CA CYS A 300 13.01 -6.15 -4.43
C CYS A 300 12.36 -4.76 -4.43
N GLY A 301 11.58 -4.43 -3.41
CA GLY A 301 10.80 -3.19 -3.33
C GLY A 301 9.45 -3.31 -4.03
N SER A 302 8.82 -2.20 -4.34
CA SER A 302 7.45 -2.16 -4.89
C SER A 302 7.36 -1.46 -6.25
N TYR A 303 6.17 -1.53 -6.86
CA TYR A 303 5.79 -0.78 -8.08
C TYR A 303 6.68 -1.08 -9.29
N ASN A 304 7.23 -2.28 -9.37
CA ASN A 304 8.17 -2.67 -10.43
C ASN A 304 9.38 -1.71 -10.57
N THR A 305 9.81 -1.06 -9.49
CA THR A 305 11.01 -0.21 -9.55
C THR A 305 12.28 -1.03 -9.72
N ASN A 306 12.28 -2.26 -9.20
CA ASN A 306 13.33 -3.25 -9.42
C ASN A 306 12.73 -4.61 -9.74
N MET A 307 13.55 -5.46 -10.35
CA MET A 307 13.33 -6.90 -10.48
C MET A 307 14.44 -7.61 -9.69
N GLY A 308 14.08 -8.56 -8.86
CA GLY A 308 15.05 -9.37 -8.15
C GLY A 308 15.51 -10.58 -8.99
N HIS A 309 16.79 -10.89 -8.91
CA HIS A 309 17.37 -12.09 -9.51
C HIS A 309 18.32 -12.75 -8.52
N VAL A 310 18.09 -14.04 -8.24
CA VAL A 310 18.96 -14.83 -7.37
C VAL A 310 19.35 -16.13 -8.07
N VAL A 311 20.63 -16.48 -8.01
CA VAL A 311 21.14 -17.78 -8.45
C VAL A 311 21.58 -18.55 -7.22
N LEU A 312 20.92 -19.67 -7.00
CA LEU A 312 21.21 -20.63 -5.95
C LEU A 312 22.12 -21.73 -6.50
N LYS A 313 23.04 -22.21 -5.70
CA LYS A 313 23.92 -23.34 -6.04
C LYS A 313 23.88 -24.40 -4.96
N LYS A 314 23.73 -25.65 -5.36
CA LYS A 314 23.71 -26.79 -4.45
C LYS A 314 25.06 -26.93 -3.71
N ASP A 315 25.01 -26.97 -2.37
CA ASP A 315 26.15 -27.17 -1.48
C ASP A 315 25.76 -28.22 -0.42
N GLY A 316 26.11 -29.49 -0.71
CA GLY A 316 25.65 -30.65 0.07
C GLY A 316 24.16 -30.91 -0.13
N ASP A 317 23.42 -30.92 0.98
CA ASP A 317 21.96 -31.16 0.97
C ASP A 317 21.14 -29.85 0.95
N ARG A 318 21.82 -28.71 0.85
CA ARG A 318 21.18 -27.37 0.86
C ARG A 318 21.62 -26.53 -0.34
N TYR A 319 20.97 -25.40 -0.52
CA TYR A 319 21.31 -24.42 -1.54
C TYR A 319 21.92 -23.16 -0.90
N LYS A 320 22.92 -22.57 -1.56
CA LYS A 320 23.54 -21.30 -1.17
C LYS A 320 23.40 -20.28 -2.30
N ILE A 321 23.23 -19.02 -1.94
CA ILE A 321 23.24 -17.96 -2.93
C ILE A 321 24.63 -17.84 -3.55
N LYS A 322 24.69 -17.96 -4.87
CA LYS A 322 25.88 -17.71 -5.70
C LYS A 322 25.90 -16.29 -6.23
N GLU A 323 24.74 -15.79 -6.65
CA GLU A 323 24.56 -14.46 -7.21
C GLU A 323 23.25 -13.89 -6.71
N TYR A 324 23.23 -12.61 -6.40
CA TYR A 324 22.04 -11.84 -6.06
C TYR A 324 22.16 -10.45 -6.70
N GLU A 325 21.11 -10.02 -7.40
CA GLU A 325 21.09 -8.72 -8.06
C GLU A 325 19.67 -8.13 -8.01
N LEU A 326 19.59 -6.87 -7.66
CA LEU A 326 18.40 -6.05 -7.88
C LEU A 326 18.61 -5.26 -9.17
N ILE A 327 17.84 -5.59 -10.19
CA ILE A 327 17.90 -4.97 -11.51
C ILE A 327 16.94 -3.79 -11.52
N SER A 328 17.48 -2.57 -11.47
CA SER A 328 16.66 -1.35 -11.49
C SER A 328 16.03 -1.16 -12.87
N LEU A 329 14.69 -1.04 -12.90
CA LEU A 329 13.92 -0.87 -14.14
C LEU A 329 13.85 0.62 -14.52
N ASP A 330 14.98 1.26 -14.68
CA ASP A 330 15.11 2.70 -14.97
C ASP A 330 15.19 3.02 -16.48
N GLU A 331 15.53 4.27 -16.81
CA GLU A 331 15.61 4.75 -18.19
C GLU A 331 16.69 4.07 -19.06
N SER A 332 17.59 3.30 -18.45
CA SER A 332 18.61 2.54 -19.18
C SER A 332 18.04 1.31 -19.89
N ILE A 333 16.88 0.82 -19.45
CA ILE A 333 16.18 -0.33 -20.01
C ILE A 333 15.07 0.16 -20.94
N LYS A 334 15.11 -0.30 -22.19
CA LYS A 334 14.06 -0.02 -23.15
C LYS A 334 12.90 -1.01 -22.97
N GLY A 335 11.67 -0.50 -22.89
CA GLY A 335 10.48 -1.33 -22.81
C GLY A 335 10.28 -2.22 -24.05
N ASP A 336 9.74 -3.41 -23.82
CA ASP A 336 9.39 -4.37 -24.87
C ASP A 336 8.14 -3.94 -25.64
N ALA A 337 8.22 -3.92 -26.97
CA ALA A 337 7.14 -3.45 -27.84
C ALA A 337 5.92 -4.40 -27.87
N SER A 338 6.09 -5.68 -27.58
CA SER A 338 4.97 -6.64 -27.51
C SER A 338 4.14 -6.41 -26.29
N VAL A 339 4.76 -6.10 -25.14
CA VAL A 339 4.08 -5.71 -23.91
C VAL A 339 3.28 -4.43 -24.13
N GLU A 340 3.88 -3.41 -24.76
CA GLU A 340 3.22 -2.15 -25.08
C GLU A 340 1.95 -2.36 -25.94
N THR A 341 2.04 -3.30 -26.88
CA THR A 341 0.90 -3.66 -27.74
C THR A 341 -0.24 -4.30 -26.94
N GLU A 342 0.06 -5.16 -25.98
CA GLU A 342 -0.96 -5.76 -25.10
C GLU A 342 -1.55 -4.72 -24.13
N LEU A 343 -0.73 -3.91 -23.48
CA LEU A 343 -1.17 -2.87 -22.55
C LEU A 343 -2.08 -1.83 -23.18
N SER A 344 -1.83 -1.48 -24.46
CA SER A 344 -2.66 -0.53 -25.21
C SER A 344 -4.14 -0.96 -25.29
N LYS A 345 -4.41 -2.27 -25.29
CA LYS A 345 -5.77 -2.81 -25.28
C LYS A 345 -6.46 -2.57 -23.93
N TYR A 346 -5.73 -2.78 -22.83
CA TYR A 346 -6.26 -2.56 -21.49
C TYR A 346 -6.45 -1.08 -21.17
N ARG A 347 -5.52 -0.19 -21.58
CA ARG A 347 -5.68 1.28 -21.44
C ARG A 347 -6.98 1.76 -22.10
N LYS A 348 -7.30 1.24 -23.28
CA LYS A 348 -8.55 1.57 -23.96
C LYS A 348 -9.77 1.12 -23.18
N LEU A 349 -9.74 -0.09 -22.58
CA LEU A 349 -10.84 -0.58 -21.75
C LEU A 349 -11.00 0.23 -20.46
N VAL A 350 -9.89 0.63 -19.84
CA VAL A 350 -9.86 1.52 -18.67
C VAL A 350 -10.62 2.82 -18.95
N ASP A 351 -10.36 3.47 -20.09
CA ASP A 351 -11.07 4.68 -20.49
C ASP A 351 -12.55 4.40 -20.80
N GLU A 352 -12.85 3.40 -21.64
CA GLU A 352 -14.18 3.11 -22.10
C GLU A 352 -15.13 2.62 -20.97
N GLU A 353 -14.64 1.82 -20.04
CA GLU A 353 -15.45 1.19 -19.00
C GLU A 353 -15.52 1.98 -17.71
N TYR A 354 -14.54 2.85 -17.44
CA TYR A 354 -14.48 3.55 -16.16
C TYR A 354 -14.38 5.07 -16.30
N PHE A 355 -13.28 5.65 -16.82
CA PHE A 355 -13.04 7.10 -16.74
C PHE A 355 -14.04 7.93 -17.56
N SER A 356 -14.50 7.41 -18.70
CA SER A 356 -15.53 8.09 -19.51
C SER A 356 -16.83 8.36 -18.75
N GLN A 357 -17.16 7.57 -17.73
CA GLN A 357 -18.33 7.77 -16.89
C GLN A 357 -18.22 9.06 -16.05
N TYR A 358 -16.99 9.47 -15.73
CA TYR A 358 -16.67 10.70 -14.99
C TYR A 358 -16.36 11.88 -15.91
N GLY A 359 -16.41 11.68 -17.24
CA GLY A 359 -16.13 12.71 -18.23
C GLY A 359 -14.65 12.91 -18.52
N TYR A 360 -13.79 11.97 -18.14
CA TYR A 360 -12.34 12.01 -18.31
C TYR A 360 -11.83 10.85 -19.18
N SER A 361 -10.63 11.04 -19.71
CA SER A 361 -9.72 9.97 -20.14
C SER A 361 -8.53 9.93 -19.18
N VAL A 362 -7.95 8.75 -18.99
CA VAL A 362 -6.82 8.54 -18.08
C VAL A 362 -5.62 9.46 -18.37
N SER A 363 -5.44 9.81 -19.66
CA SER A 363 -4.34 10.67 -20.14
C SER A 363 -4.65 12.18 -20.15
N ASP A 364 -5.87 12.59 -19.82
CA ASP A 364 -6.24 14.00 -19.80
C ASP A 364 -5.39 14.75 -18.75
N THR A 365 -4.80 15.87 -19.16
CA THR A 365 -4.13 16.78 -18.23
C THR A 365 -5.17 17.60 -17.50
N VAL A 366 -5.16 17.57 -16.16
CA VAL A 366 -6.08 18.33 -15.31
C VAL A 366 -5.46 19.63 -14.80
N VAL A 367 -4.12 19.72 -14.69
CA VAL A 367 -3.45 20.92 -14.22
C VAL A 367 -1.94 20.86 -14.50
N GLU A 368 -1.27 22.02 -14.54
CA GLU A 368 0.19 22.13 -14.50
C GLU A 368 0.68 22.37 -13.07
N ASN A 369 1.62 21.59 -12.61
CA ASN A 369 2.22 21.71 -11.28
C ASN A 369 3.60 22.38 -11.32
N GLN A 370 3.74 23.54 -10.67
CA GLN A 370 5.01 24.24 -10.49
C GLN A 370 5.63 24.01 -9.09
N ILE A 371 4.92 23.29 -8.21
CA ILE A 371 5.30 23.06 -6.81
C ILE A 371 6.14 21.80 -6.71
N THR A 372 7.19 21.83 -5.91
CA THR A 372 7.90 20.62 -5.50
C THR A 372 7.23 20.05 -4.26
N PHE A 373 6.37 19.04 -4.45
CA PHE A 373 5.86 18.24 -3.35
C PHE A 373 6.89 17.18 -2.91
N PRO A 374 6.87 16.71 -1.66
CA PRO A 374 7.75 15.64 -1.23
C PRO A 374 7.43 14.34 -1.98
N GLU A 375 8.43 13.50 -2.18
CA GLU A 375 8.24 12.13 -2.68
C GLU A 375 7.31 11.35 -1.74
N SER A 376 6.53 10.40 -2.27
CA SER A 376 5.54 9.65 -1.49
C SER A 376 6.15 9.01 -0.22
N SER A 377 7.32 8.42 -0.32
CA SER A 377 8.06 7.83 0.78
C SER A 377 8.48 8.81 1.89
N LYS A 378 8.44 10.11 1.61
CA LYS A 378 8.80 11.17 2.57
C LYS A 378 7.60 11.86 3.21
N ILE A 379 6.40 11.62 2.68
CA ILE A 379 5.16 12.19 3.23
C ILE A 379 4.91 11.59 4.61
N GLY A 380 4.68 12.46 5.60
CA GLY A 380 4.30 12.03 6.94
C GLY A 380 5.41 11.39 7.79
N LEU A 381 6.67 11.36 7.35
CA LEU A 381 7.79 10.90 8.18
C LEU A 381 7.95 11.71 9.47
N THR A 382 7.59 12.99 9.42
CA THR A 382 7.63 13.87 10.59
C THR A 382 6.24 14.35 10.95
N GLN A 383 6.00 14.55 12.26
CA GLN A 383 4.78 15.20 12.70
C GLN A 383 4.78 16.65 12.20
N GLY A 384 3.79 17.04 11.42
CA GLY A 384 3.70 18.39 10.88
C GLY A 384 2.58 18.54 9.86
N GLU A 385 2.49 19.75 9.35
CA GLU A 385 1.61 20.07 8.25
C GLU A 385 2.27 19.73 6.93
N GLU A 386 1.55 19.00 6.06
CA GLU A 386 1.99 18.65 4.73
C GLU A 386 1.10 19.35 3.69
N PRO A 387 1.65 20.25 2.85
CA PRO A 387 0.85 20.99 1.87
C PRO A 387 0.08 20.12 0.88
N LEU A 388 0.66 18.96 0.47
CA LEU A 388 -0.04 18.00 -0.37
C LEU A 388 -1.26 17.43 0.35
N GLY A 389 -1.12 17.02 1.61
CA GLY A 389 -2.25 16.55 2.41
C GLY A 389 -3.36 17.60 2.55
N ASN A 390 -2.99 18.87 2.67
CA ASN A 390 -3.96 19.98 2.69
C ASN A 390 -4.72 20.10 1.36
N LEU A 391 -4.02 19.97 0.22
CA LEU A 391 -4.64 19.98 -1.11
C LEU A 391 -5.64 18.83 -1.26
N LEU A 392 -5.26 17.63 -0.82
CA LEU A 392 -6.14 16.47 -0.87
C LEU A 392 -7.38 16.64 0.05
N ALA A 393 -7.21 17.17 1.25
CA ALA A 393 -8.34 17.44 2.14
C ALA A 393 -9.29 18.51 1.56
N ASP A 394 -8.74 19.55 0.92
CA ASP A 394 -9.53 20.58 0.24
C ASP A 394 -10.28 20.02 -0.98
N SER A 395 -9.68 19.07 -1.70
CA SER A 395 -10.34 18.41 -2.84
C SER A 395 -11.59 17.66 -2.43
N TYR A 396 -11.57 16.96 -1.29
CA TYR A 396 -12.77 16.30 -0.75
C TYR A 396 -13.88 17.32 -0.49
N LYS A 397 -13.53 18.42 0.17
CA LYS A 397 -14.50 19.49 0.46
C LYS A 397 -15.10 20.08 -0.81
N TYR A 398 -14.25 20.36 -1.82
CA TYR A 398 -14.68 20.86 -3.11
C TYR A 398 -15.67 19.91 -3.80
N ALA A 399 -15.31 18.64 -3.96
CA ALA A 399 -16.15 17.67 -4.66
C ALA A 399 -17.52 17.47 -3.99
N ILE A 400 -17.55 17.43 -2.64
CA ILE A 400 -18.80 17.32 -1.88
C ILE A 400 -19.68 18.56 -2.12
N MET A 401 -19.10 19.75 -2.13
CA MET A 401 -19.84 20.98 -2.41
C MET A 401 -20.37 21.01 -3.84
N GLN A 402 -19.64 20.49 -4.81
CA GLN A 402 -20.11 20.36 -6.19
C GLN A 402 -21.30 19.40 -6.29
N ALA A 403 -21.18 18.22 -5.69
CA ALA A 403 -22.24 17.20 -5.69
C ALA A 403 -23.54 17.72 -5.06
N GLU A 404 -23.47 18.54 -4.02
CA GLU A 404 -24.63 19.04 -3.28
C GLU A 404 -25.30 20.26 -3.91
N LYS A 405 -24.55 21.13 -4.56
CA LYS A 405 -25.04 22.45 -5.02
C LYS A 405 -25.07 22.63 -6.53
N GLY A 406 -24.60 21.63 -7.28
CA GLY A 406 -24.27 21.80 -8.69
C GLY A 406 -23.02 22.71 -8.83
N SER A 407 -22.63 23.05 -10.07
CA SER A 407 -21.36 23.73 -10.34
C SER A 407 -21.15 24.97 -9.44
N VAL A 408 -20.14 24.93 -8.56
CA VAL A 408 -19.70 26.04 -7.73
C VAL A 408 -18.73 26.88 -8.54
N LYS A 409 -19.13 28.07 -8.96
CA LYS A 409 -18.26 29.03 -9.63
C LYS A 409 -17.47 29.81 -8.60
N GLY A 410 -16.15 29.92 -8.78
CA GLY A 410 -15.32 30.82 -7.99
C GLY A 410 -14.76 30.22 -6.71
N TYR A 411 -14.47 28.91 -6.69
CA TYR A 411 -13.72 28.30 -5.62
C TYR A 411 -12.27 28.79 -5.65
N GLU A 412 -11.84 29.51 -4.63
CA GLU A 412 -10.44 29.93 -4.49
C GLU A 412 -9.64 28.88 -3.70
N ALA A 413 -8.35 28.71 -4.05
CA ALA A 413 -7.45 27.84 -3.31
C ALA A 413 -7.41 28.21 -1.82
N GLY A 414 -7.67 27.24 -0.97
CA GLY A 414 -7.81 27.45 0.47
C GLY A 414 -9.19 27.05 1.00
N GLY A 415 -10.05 26.49 0.17
CA GLY A 415 -11.28 25.84 0.61
C GLY A 415 -12.45 26.76 0.90
N VAL A 416 -12.38 28.02 0.51
CA VAL A 416 -13.46 28.98 0.73
C VAL A 416 -13.84 29.66 -0.58
N ALA A 417 -15.05 29.41 -1.03
CA ALA A 417 -15.66 30.27 -2.03
C ALA A 417 -15.79 31.68 -1.45
N SER A 418 -15.17 32.66 -2.09
CA SER A 418 -15.33 34.03 -1.66
C SER A 418 -16.82 34.40 -1.63
N GLY A 419 -17.40 34.45 -0.45
CA GLY A 419 -18.65 35.13 -0.15
C GLY A 419 -19.95 34.33 -0.14
N GLU A 420 -20.06 33.07 -0.54
CA GLU A 420 -21.37 32.40 -0.67
C GLU A 420 -21.56 31.05 0.04
N VAL A 421 -20.55 30.49 0.69
CA VAL A 421 -20.71 29.25 1.45
C VAL A 421 -20.56 29.52 2.93
N THR A 422 -21.61 30.00 3.53
CA THR A 422 -21.72 30.05 5.00
C THR A 422 -22.08 28.67 5.53
N SER A 423 -21.54 28.33 6.70
CA SER A 423 -21.80 27.08 7.43
C SER A 423 -23.29 26.78 7.66
N ASP A 424 -24.15 27.77 7.53
CA ASP A 424 -25.60 27.66 7.73
C ASP A 424 -26.35 27.00 6.58
N GLN A 425 -25.71 26.62 5.50
CA GLN A 425 -26.34 26.04 4.31
C GLN A 425 -26.11 24.52 4.11
N GLY A 426 -25.73 23.78 5.13
CA GLY A 426 -25.73 22.31 5.10
C GLY A 426 -24.54 21.64 4.42
N GLY A 427 -23.46 22.38 4.10
CA GLY A 427 -22.24 21.82 3.51
C GLY A 427 -21.38 21.06 4.54
N VAL A 428 -20.38 20.29 4.03
CA VAL A 428 -19.38 19.64 4.90
C VAL A 428 -18.49 20.71 5.55
N GLN A 429 -18.32 20.60 6.87
CA GLN A 429 -17.51 21.55 7.64
C GLN A 429 -16.04 21.14 7.72
N VAL A 430 -15.79 19.86 7.95
CA VAL A 430 -14.45 19.29 8.09
C VAL A 430 -14.28 18.11 7.15
N THR A 431 -13.17 18.07 6.43
CA THR A 431 -12.76 16.87 5.67
C THR A 431 -11.42 16.35 6.18
N ILE A 432 -11.24 15.04 6.16
CA ILE A 432 -10.10 14.34 6.76
C ILE A 432 -9.53 13.36 5.74
N VAL A 433 -8.22 13.43 5.52
CA VAL A 433 -7.44 12.50 4.70
C VAL A 433 -6.32 11.92 5.56
N PRO A 434 -6.36 10.63 5.91
CA PRO A 434 -5.24 9.98 6.60
C PRO A 434 -4.07 9.71 5.65
N LEU A 435 -2.86 9.67 6.19
CA LEU A 435 -1.66 9.29 5.43
C LEU A 435 -1.81 7.90 4.79
N GLY A 436 -2.47 6.97 5.47
CA GLY A 436 -2.61 5.59 5.01
C GLY A 436 -3.33 5.40 3.66
N VAL A 437 -4.10 6.41 3.20
CA VAL A 437 -4.73 6.36 1.87
C VAL A 437 -3.94 7.09 0.79
N ILE A 438 -2.88 7.83 1.14
CA ILE A 438 -2.05 8.60 0.19
C ILE A 438 -0.99 7.66 -0.37
N ARG A 439 -1.07 7.35 -1.66
CA ARG A 439 -0.21 6.37 -2.35
C ARG A 439 0.79 7.00 -3.31
N GLY A 440 0.73 8.32 -3.53
CA GLY A 440 1.59 9.01 -4.48
C GLY A 440 1.83 10.47 -4.12
N SER A 441 2.51 11.18 -5.02
CA SER A 441 2.76 12.61 -4.95
C SER A 441 2.73 13.22 -6.36
N PHE A 442 2.47 14.52 -6.47
CA PHE A 442 2.50 15.19 -7.76
C PHE A 442 3.90 15.67 -8.11
N LEU A 443 4.38 15.26 -9.28
CA LEU A 443 5.61 15.76 -9.86
C LEU A 443 5.39 17.15 -10.51
N GLN A 444 6.47 17.90 -10.70
CA GLN A 444 6.42 19.12 -11.48
C GLN A 444 6.10 18.85 -12.95
N GLY A 445 5.39 19.76 -13.59
CA GLY A 445 4.89 19.64 -14.97
C GLY A 445 3.43 19.25 -15.03
N SER A 446 3.03 18.62 -16.14
CA SER A 446 1.65 18.19 -16.38
C SER A 446 1.22 17.11 -15.39
N VAL A 447 0.06 17.32 -14.76
CA VAL A 447 -0.61 16.35 -13.88
C VAL A 447 -1.80 15.81 -14.64
N THR A 448 -1.86 14.49 -14.80
CA THR A 448 -2.92 13.80 -15.53
C THR A 448 -4.01 13.25 -14.61
N VAL A 449 -5.10 12.78 -15.20
CA VAL A 449 -6.15 12.04 -14.47
C VAL A 449 -5.57 10.75 -13.85
N ALA A 450 -4.62 10.09 -14.53
CA ALA A 450 -3.89 8.95 -13.95
C ALA A 450 -3.13 9.34 -12.68
N ASP A 451 -2.42 10.47 -12.68
CA ASP A 451 -1.70 10.95 -11.50
C ASP A 451 -2.68 11.26 -10.34
N ALA A 452 -3.85 11.88 -10.65
CA ALA A 452 -4.90 12.13 -9.67
C ALA A 452 -5.56 10.84 -9.15
N PHE A 453 -5.66 9.82 -9.97
CA PHE A 453 -6.12 8.49 -9.55
C PHE A 453 -5.09 7.80 -8.66
N ASN A 454 -3.83 7.75 -9.08
CA ASN A 454 -2.76 7.02 -8.38
C ASN A 454 -2.52 7.55 -6.95
N ILE A 455 -2.75 8.84 -6.71
CA ILE A 455 -2.51 9.42 -5.38
C ILE A 455 -3.51 8.95 -4.32
N LEU A 456 -4.75 8.58 -4.72
CA LEU A 456 -5.83 8.07 -3.86
C LEU A 456 -6.53 6.88 -4.55
N SER A 457 -5.75 5.92 -5.03
CA SER A 457 -6.20 4.82 -5.88
C SER A 457 -6.94 3.70 -5.15
N LEU A 458 -6.82 3.62 -3.81
CA LEU A 458 -7.24 2.45 -3.06
C LEU A 458 -8.75 2.19 -3.06
N GLY A 459 -9.08 0.90 -2.97
CA GLY A 459 -10.36 0.36 -2.57
C GLY A 459 -11.47 0.34 -3.62
N TYR A 460 -12.64 -0.04 -3.13
CA TYR A 460 -13.85 -0.24 -3.92
C TYR A 460 -15.04 0.40 -3.23
N GLY A 461 -15.98 0.91 -4.02
CA GLY A 461 -17.24 1.43 -3.52
C GLY A 461 -18.33 0.37 -3.37
N LYS A 462 -19.48 0.78 -2.84
CA LYS A 462 -20.70 -0.03 -2.79
C LYS A 462 -21.25 -0.30 -4.21
N ASP A 463 -20.95 0.58 -5.15
CA ASP A 463 -21.23 0.43 -6.58
C ASP A 463 -20.42 -0.69 -7.26
N GLY A 464 -19.47 -1.30 -6.56
CA GLY A 464 -18.56 -2.32 -7.08
C GLY A 464 -17.53 -1.76 -8.06
N GLN A 465 -17.20 -0.47 -7.96
CA GLN A 465 -16.20 0.18 -8.80
C GLN A 465 -15.01 0.68 -7.98
N ALA A 466 -13.85 0.76 -8.63
CA ALA A 466 -12.59 1.17 -8.01
C ALA A 466 -12.63 2.59 -7.43
N GLY A 467 -11.83 2.82 -6.40
CA GLY A 467 -11.73 4.05 -5.64
C GLY A 467 -12.70 4.10 -4.46
N TYR A 468 -12.17 4.41 -3.28
CA TYR A 468 -13.02 4.60 -2.10
C TYR A 468 -13.97 5.78 -2.30
N PRO A 469 -15.27 5.63 -2.03
CA PRO A 469 -16.21 6.73 -2.00
C PRO A 469 -16.02 7.59 -0.75
N LEU A 470 -16.40 8.87 -0.84
CA LEU A 470 -16.50 9.76 0.30
C LEU A 470 -17.76 9.47 1.11
N VAL A 471 -17.61 9.48 2.42
CA VAL A 471 -18.68 9.21 3.39
C VAL A 471 -18.89 10.43 4.26
N ARG A 472 -20.17 10.80 4.51
CA ARG A 472 -20.53 11.83 5.45
C ARG A 472 -20.88 11.25 6.80
N ALA A 473 -20.36 11.88 7.84
CA ALA A 473 -20.72 11.62 9.22
C ALA A 473 -20.81 12.94 10.00
N TYR A 474 -21.25 12.84 11.25
CA TYR A 474 -21.25 13.96 12.18
C TYR A 474 -20.47 13.58 13.44
N LEU A 475 -19.59 14.49 13.85
CA LEU A 475 -18.82 14.39 15.10
C LEU A 475 -19.14 15.57 16.00
N THR A 476 -19.17 15.32 17.30
CA THR A 476 -19.24 16.41 18.29
C THR A 476 -17.92 17.18 18.34
N GLY A 477 -17.92 18.44 18.78
CA GLY A 477 -16.69 19.20 18.95
C GLY A 477 -15.67 18.50 19.84
N LYS A 478 -16.14 17.77 20.85
CA LYS A 478 -15.30 16.93 21.69
C LYS A 478 -14.65 15.77 20.92
N GLU A 479 -15.35 15.16 19.98
CA GLU A 479 -14.80 14.11 19.12
C GLU A 479 -13.83 14.69 18.10
N LEU A 480 -14.07 15.89 17.57
CA LEU A 480 -13.09 16.59 16.74
C LEU A 480 -11.79 16.93 17.50
N LYS A 481 -11.88 17.27 18.78
CA LYS A 481 -10.69 17.39 19.64
C LYS A 481 -9.96 16.05 19.80
N ALA A 482 -10.69 14.94 19.83
CA ALA A 482 -10.09 13.60 19.83
C ALA A 482 -9.44 13.27 18.48
N VAL A 483 -10.01 13.70 17.33
CA VAL A 483 -9.38 13.58 15.99
C VAL A 483 -8.03 14.30 15.95
N ALA A 484 -7.95 15.53 16.45
CA ALA A 484 -6.68 16.25 16.54
C ALA A 484 -5.65 15.50 17.42
N GLU A 485 -6.11 14.82 18.46
CA GLU A 485 -5.27 14.06 19.36
C GLU A 485 -4.82 12.72 18.73
N VAL A 486 -5.61 12.10 17.85
CA VAL A 486 -5.17 10.96 17.00
C VAL A 486 -3.93 11.36 16.22
N ASP A 487 -3.98 12.47 15.51
CA ASP A 487 -2.82 12.95 14.75
C ASP A 487 -1.64 13.31 15.67
N ALA A 488 -1.88 14.03 16.75
CA ALA A 488 -0.81 14.53 17.63
C ALA A 488 -0.14 13.44 18.48
N SER A 489 -0.82 12.32 18.74
CA SER A 489 -0.36 11.30 19.69
C SER A 489 -0.34 9.89 19.13
N VAL A 490 -1.42 9.41 18.48
CA VAL A 490 -1.53 8.02 18.00
C VAL A 490 -0.65 7.81 16.77
N SER A 491 -0.54 8.79 15.88
CA SER A 491 0.28 8.71 14.67
C SER A 491 1.77 8.45 14.95
N ASN A 492 2.25 8.64 16.18
CA ASN A 492 3.62 8.29 16.55
C ASN A 492 3.83 6.77 16.74
N PHE A 493 2.76 6.00 16.87
CA PHE A 493 2.77 4.54 17.01
C PHE A 493 2.14 3.84 15.80
N MET A 494 1.33 4.57 15.03
CA MET A 494 0.63 4.13 13.85
C MET A 494 0.73 5.25 12.81
N GLY A 495 1.81 5.25 12.01
CA GLY A 495 2.13 6.33 11.06
C GLY A 495 0.98 6.63 10.09
N VAL A 496 0.31 5.58 9.61
CA VAL A 496 -0.87 5.67 8.71
C VAL A 496 -2.03 6.48 9.30
N ALA A 497 -2.11 6.65 10.63
CA ALA A 497 -3.11 7.47 11.32
C ALA A 497 -2.74 8.96 11.39
N ARG A 498 -1.71 9.41 10.68
CA ARG A 498 -1.43 10.84 10.50
C ARG A 498 -2.50 11.46 9.64
N LEU A 499 -3.07 12.60 10.07
CA LEU A 499 -4.27 13.18 9.46
C LEU A 499 -3.96 14.55 8.84
N TYR A 500 -4.56 14.79 7.69
CA TYR A 500 -4.61 16.09 7.03
C TYR A 500 -6.06 16.55 6.95
N CYS A 501 -6.32 17.79 7.33
CA CYS A 501 -7.69 18.28 7.48
C CYS A 501 -7.94 19.57 6.71
N SER A 502 -9.16 19.72 6.20
CA SER A 502 -9.72 21.00 5.81
C SER A 502 -10.80 21.39 6.82
N GLY A 503 -10.78 22.61 7.31
CA GLY A 503 -11.73 23.12 8.29
C GLY A 503 -11.40 22.80 9.76
N LEU A 504 -10.45 21.93 10.08
CA LEU A 504 -9.96 21.70 11.44
C LEU A 504 -8.53 22.22 11.56
N GLU A 505 -8.28 23.12 12.52
CA GLU A 505 -6.96 23.68 12.80
C GLU A 505 -6.60 23.47 14.28
N TYR A 506 -5.31 23.24 14.55
CA TYR A 506 -4.83 23.04 15.93
C TYR A 506 -3.32 23.24 16.04
N SER A 507 -2.88 23.48 17.28
CA SER A 507 -1.47 23.41 17.66
C SER A 507 -1.19 22.11 18.42
N TRP A 508 0.06 21.67 18.40
CA TRP A 508 0.47 20.48 19.16
C TRP A 508 1.84 20.70 19.81
N ASN A 509 2.05 20.07 20.98
CA ASN A 509 3.30 20.18 21.71
C ASN A 509 3.85 18.80 22.04
N PRO A 510 5.02 18.39 21.47
CA PRO A 510 5.61 17.05 21.67
C PRO A 510 6.01 16.78 23.11
N HIS A 511 6.20 17.82 23.94
CA HIS A 511 6.60 17.69 25.35
C HIS A 511 5.44 17.48 26.31
N ARG A 512 4.20 17.52 25.83
CA ARG A 512 3.01 17.25 26.65
C ARG A 512 2.81 15.74 26.82
N LEU A 513 1.96 15.40 27.78
CA LEU A 513 1.55 14.01 27.99
C LEU A 513 0.90 13.43 26.72
N ILE A 514 1.25 12.22 26.35
CA ILE A 514 0.61 11.49 25.26
C ILE A 514 -0.91 11.46 25.49
N LEU A 515 -1.69 11.61 24.42
CA LEU A 515 -3.15 11.81 24.43
C LEU A 515 -3.60 13.13 25.10
N ASN A 516 -2.68 14.10 25.23
CA ASN A 516 -2.94 15.48 25.63
C ASN A 516 -1.96 16.44 24.95
N ARG A 517 -1.56 16.15 23.69
CA ARG A 517 -0.59 16.96 22.95
C ARG A 517 -1.24 18.07 22.14
N ALA A 518 -2.45 17.87 21.63
CA ALA A 518 -3.18 18.84 20.86
C ALA A 518 -3.75 19.95 21.75
N VAL A 519 -3.68 21.20 21.28
CA VAL A 519 -4.20 22.41 21.93
C VAL A 519 -4.66 23.43 20.88
N ASP A 520 -5.36 24.47 21.29
CA ASP A 520 -5.89 25.53 20.41
C ASP A 520 -6.69 24.94 19.23
N ILE A 521 -7.51 23.92 19.52
CA ILE A 521 -8.24 23.19 18.50
C ILE A 521 -9.51 23.96 18.12
N GLY A 522 -9.64 24.31 16.85
CA GLY A 522 -10.77 25.10 16.36
C GLY A 522 -11.26 24.69 14.99
N TYR A 523 -12.46 25.11 14.67
CA TYR A 523 -13.07 25.01 13.35
C TYR A 523 -12.82 26.30 12.56
N ASN A 524 -12.17 26.18 11.39
CA ASN A 524 -12.02 27.27 10.45
C ASN A 524 -13.24 27.31 9.50
N ASP A 525 -14.06 28.36 9.63
CA ASP A 525 -15.23 28.58 8.78
C ASP A 525 -14.90 29.32 7.47
N GLY A 526 -13.61 29.53 7.21
CA GLY A 526 -13.08 30.28 6.07
C GLY A 526 -12.93 31.78 6.31
N ILE A 527 -13.42 32.29 7.44
CA ILE A 527 -13.27 33.69 7.86
C ILE A 527 -12.36 33.76 9.08
N SER A 528 -12.55 32.84 10.01
CA SER A 528 -11.80 32.78 11.27
C SER A 528 -11.86 31.36 11.88
N VAL A 529 -10.87 31.08 12.71
CA VAL A 529 -10.89 29.87 13.54
C VAL A 529 -11.78 30.11 14.75
N LYS A 530 -12.80 29.28 14.94
CA LYS A 530 -13.75 29.33 16.03
C LYS A 530 -13.50 28.18 17.01
N GLU A 531 -13.66 28.43 18.28
CA GLU A 531 -13.61 27.39 19.30
C GLU A 531 -14.72 26.34 19.04
N LEU A 532 -14.36 25.06 19.23
CA LEU A 532 -15.31 23.94 19.09
C LEU A 532 -16.22 23.86 20.34
N ASP A 533 -17.53 23.86 20.12
CA ASP A 533 -18.52 23.50 21.14
C ASP A 533 -18.54 21.99 21.31
N ASP A 534 -18.26 21.50 22.51
CA ASP A 534 -18.11 20.08 22.81
C ASP A 534 -19.34 19.25 22.45
N ASP A 535 -20.53 19.79 22.55
CA ASP A 535 -21.81 19.09 22.35
C ASP A 535 -22.42 19.34 20.95
N GLN A 536 -21.94 20.34 20.19
CA GLN A 536 -22.41 20.63 18.85
C GLN A 536 -21.93 19.54 17.86
N LEU A 537 -22.83 19.13 16.96
CA LEU A 537 -22.50 18.27 15.83
C LEU A 537 -21.92 19.09 14.68
N TYR A 538 -20.80 18.62 14.15
CA TYR A 538 -20.12 19.16 12.97
C TYR A 538 -20.17 18.12 11.84
N SER A 539 -20.54 18.54 10.64
CA SER A 539 -20.54 17.67 9.46
C SER A 539 -19.09 17.39 9.03
N VAL A 540 -18.74 16.12 8.98
CA VAL A 540 -17.39 15.63 8.66
C VAL A 540 -17.48 14.68 7.45
N ALA A 541 -16.47 14.69 6.60
CA ALA A 541 -16.32 13.66 5.58
C ALA A 541 -14.89 13.12 5.51
N ALA A 542 -14.81 11.84 5.22
CA ALA A 542 -13.58 11.11 4.92
C ALA A 542 -13.90 10.02 3.88
N ASP A 543 -12.90 9.32 3.38
CA ASP A 543 -13.13 8.13 2.56
C ASP A 543 -13.68 6.96 3.39
N LEU A 544 -14.28 5.98 2.71
CA LEU A 544 -14.94 4.83 3.35
C LEU A 544 -13.98 4.03 4.25
N TYR A 545 -12.76 3.77 3.79
CA TYR A 545 -11.76 3.02 4.56
C TYR A 545 -11.38 3.73 5.85
N SER A 546 -11.18 5.03 5.80
CA SER A 546 -10.86 5.85 6.97
C SER A 546 -11.93 5.75 8.06
N CYS A 547 -13.20 5.66 7.65
CA CYS A 547 -14.31 5.46 8.58
C CYS A 547 -14.29 4.04 9.22
N GLN A 548 -13.97 3.03 8.44
CA GLN A 548 -13.88 1.63 8.90
C GLN A 548 -12.71 1.43 9.88
N MET A 549 -11.59 2.12 9.69
CA MET A 549 -10.40 2.02 10.55
C MET A 549 -10.51 2.70 11.92
N LEU A 550 -11.62 3.38 12.23
CA LEU A 550 -11.82 4.01 13.55
C LEU A 550 -11.80 3.01 14.73
N GLY A 551 -12.13 1.74 14.47
CA GLY A 551 -11.99 0.66 15.44
C GLY A 551 -10.54 0.47 15.90
N ALA A 552 -9.60 0.41 14.95
CA ALA A 552 -8.18 0.27 15.23
C ALA A 552 -7.62 1.44 16.04
N VAL A 553 -8.05 2.68 15.76
CA VAL A 553 -7.68 3.87 16.55
C VAL A 553 -8.12 3.73 18.01
N LYS A 554 -9.34 3.23 18.27
CA LYS A 554 -9.84 2.98 19.62
C LYS A 554 -8.96 1.96 20.33
N ASP A 555 -8.58 0.88 19.69
CA ASP A 555 -7.79 -0.20 20.29
C ASP A 555 -6.34 0.25 20.56
N LYS A 556 -5.67 0.90 19.61
CA LYS A 556 -4.32 1.48 19.81
C LYS A 556 -4.28 2.58 20.87
N SER A 557 -5.39 3.29 21.11
CA SER A 557 -5.54 4.25 22.25
C SER A 557 -5.98 3.61 23.56
N ALA A 558 -6.03 2.28 23.64
CA ALA A 558 -6.59 1.54 24.79
C ALA A 558 -8.02 2.01 25.18
N GLY A 559 -8.83 2.38 24.20
CA GLY A 559 -10.20 2.86 24.38
C GLY A 559 -10.33 4.28 24.97
N ILE A 560 -9.22 5.01 25.06
CA ILE A 560 -9.21 6.37 25.65
C ILE A 560 -9.78 7.40 24.66
N LEU A 561 -9.38 7.33 23.39
CA LEU A 561 -9.94 8.14 22.32
C LEU A 561 -11.19 7.41 21.78
N LYS A 562 -12.35 7.99 22.04
CA LYS A 562 -13.61 7.49 21.52
C LYS A 562 -14.11 8.48 20.49
N ILE A 563 -14.07 8.07 19.23
CA ILE A 563 -14.66 8.76 18.08
C ILE A 563 -15.78 7.85 17.59
N GLU A 564 -17.00 8.33 17.64
CA GLU A 564 -18.20 7.55 17.28
C GLU A 564 -18.99 8.36 16.24
N PRO A 565 -18.75 8.11 14.93
CA PRO A 565 -19.46 8.80 13.87
C PRO A 565 -20.98 8.63 13.98
N LYS A 566 -21.71 9.70 13.71
CA LYS A 566 -23.15 9.81 13.87
C LYS A 566 -23.81 10.24 12.57
N ASP A 567 -25.09 9.93 12.44
CA ASP A 567 -25.97 10.53 11.44
C ASP A 567 -26.33 11.98 11.80
N ALA A 568 -27.10 12.65 10.94
CA ALA A 568 -27.50 14.05 11.16
C ALA A 568 -28.40 14.24 12.40
N GLU A 569 -29.07 13.18 12.85
CA GLU A 569 -29.93 13.13 14.02
C GLU A 569 -29.14 12.82 15.32
N GLY A 570 -27.84 12.51 15.21
CA GLY A 570 -26.95 12.23 16.33
C GLY A 570 -26.94 10.76 16.77
N ASN A 571 -27.48 9.83 15.97
CA ASN A 571 -27.41 8.39 16.25
C ASN A 571 -26.09 7.82 15.73
N PRO A 572 -25.46 6.86 16.42
CA PRO A 572 -24.26 6.20 15.93
C PRO A 572 -24.48 5.51 14.57
N ILE A 573 -23.55 5.71 13.64
CA ILE A 573 -23.52 5.01 12.36
C ILE A 573 -23.01 3.58 12.60
N THR A 574 -23.76 2.60 12.09
CA THR A 574 -23.39 1.17 12.13
C THR A 574 -22.96 0.62 10.77
N ASN A 575 -23.38 1.28 9.71
CA ASN A 575 -23.00 0.94 8.33
C ASN A 575 -22.62 2.23 7.58
N TYR A 576 -21.36 2.43 7.31
CA TYR A 576 -20.85 3.63 6.64
C TYR A 576 -21.30 3.71 5.16
N GLU A 577 -21.55 2.59 4.50
CA GLU A 577 -22.01 2.57 3.10
C GLU A 577 -23.38 3.22 2.89
N ASP A 578 -24.19 3.34 3.94
CA ASP A 578 -25.48 4.03 3.86
C ASP A 578 -25.33 5.57 3.92
N HIS A 579 -24.12 6.06 4.15
CA HIS A 579 -23.77 7.47 4.27
C HIS A 579 -22.79 7.94 3.16
N ILE A 580 -22.63 7.14 2.10
CA ILE A 580 -21.83 7.51 0.92
C ILE A 580 -22.43 8.76 0.28
N ILE A 581 -21.57 9.65 -0.17
CA ILE A 581 -21.92 10.88 -0.86
C ILE A 581 -22.03 10.60 -2.36
N TYR A 582 -23.12 11.07 -2.97
CA TYR A 582 -23.44 10.86 -4.38
C TYR A 582 -23.51 12.17 -5.15
N ASP A 583 -23.03 12.18 -6.38
CA ASP A 583 -23.30 13.19 -7.41
C ASP A 583 -24.23 12.57 -8.46
N GLY A 584 -25.51 12.90 -8.37
CA GLY A 584 -26.56 12.19 -9.10
C GLY A 584 -26.70 10.74 -8.64
N ASP A 585 -26.38 9.79 -9.52
CA ASP A 585 -26.40 8.34 -9.26
C ASP A 585 -24.99 7.74 -9.01
N LYS A 586 -23.94 8.57 -9.04
CA LYS A 586 -22.55 8.13 -8.90
C LYS A 586 -22.01 8.44 -7.51
N GLU A 587 -21.26 7.51 -6.97
CA GLU A 587 -20.49 7.74 -5.75
C GLU A 587 -19.38 8.77 -6.00
N VAL A 588 -19.24 9.74 -5.12
CA VAL A 588 -18.12 10.69 -5.16
C VAL A 588 -16.86 9.97 -4.70
N LYS A 589 -16.03 9.56 -5.65
CA LYS A 589 -14.77 8.85 -5.37
C LYS A 589 -13.68 9.82 -4.92
N ALA A 590 -12.78 9.36 -4.05
CA ALA A 590 -11.65 10.14 -3.53
C ALA A 590 -10.75 10.68 -4.66
N TRP A 591 -10.36 9.83 -5.61
CA TRP A 591 -9.56 10.23 -6.77
C TRP A 591 -10.27 11.26 -7.66
N TYR A 592 -11.61 11.09 -7.86
CA TYR A 592 -12.42 12.02 -8.65
C TYR A 592 -12.50 13.40 -7.96
N ALA A 593 -12.56 13.40 -6.63
CA ALA A 593 -12.48 14.64 -5.87
C ALA A 593 -11.18 15.38 -6.17
N VAL A 594 -10.05 14.67 -6.22
CA VAL A 594 -8.75 15.25 -6.57
C VAL A 594 -8.73 15.75 -8.02
N ALA A 595 -9.09 14.90 -8.99
CA ALA A 595 -9.09 15.26 -10.40
C ALA A 595 -9.96 16.49 -10.68
N SER A 596 -11.21 16.49 -10.20
CA SER A 596 -12.15 17.60 -10.40
C SER A 596 -11.72 18.89 -9.70
N TYR A 597 -11.04 18.79 -8.56
CA TYR A 597 -10.50 19.97 -7.88
C TYR A 597 -9.34 20.58 -8.64
N LEU A 598 -8.40 19.77 -9.11
CA LEU A 598 -7.26 20.21 -9.91
C LEU A 598 -7.73 20.87 -11.22
N ASP A 599 -8.69 20.26 -11.93
CA ASP A 599 -9.30 20.76 -13.16
C ASP A 599 -10.07 22.09 -12.96
N SER A 600 -10.42 22.42 -11.71
CA SER A 600 -11.14 23.66 -11.37
C SER A 600 -10.26 24.90 -11.20
N PHE A 601 -8.93 24.74 -11.19
CA PHE A 601 -8.04 25.86 -10.92
C PHE A 601 -7.98 26.83 -12.10
N ALA A 602 -8.05 28.12 -11.78
CA ALA A 602 -7.82 29.16 -12.77
C ALA A 602 -6.39 29.09 -13.33
N ASP A 603 -6.24 29.44 -14.60
CA ASP A 603 -4.95 29.44 -15.30
C ASP A 603 -4.32 28.05 -15.45
N ASP A 604 -5.08 26.97 -15.25
CA ASP A 604 -4.64 25.57 -15.33
C ASP A 604 -3.36 25.29 -14.51
N GLN A 605 -3.22 25.92 -13.34
CA GLN A 605 -2.05 25.77 -12.47
C GLN A 605 -2.43 25.54 -11.02
N ILE A 606 -1.67 24.65 -10.34
CA ILE A 606 -1.80 24.51 -8.89
C ILE A 606 -1.40 25.83 -8.22
N PRO A 607 -2.29 26.45 -7.42
CA PRO A 607 -1.99 27.69 -6.75
C PRO A 607 -0.76 27.60 -5.85
N SER A 608 0.11 28.61 -5.90
CA SER A 608 1.34 28.67 -5.09
C SER A 608 1.08 28.61 -3.57
N TYR A 609 -0.14 28.83 -3.15
CA TYR A 609 -0.62 28.62 -1.79
C TYR A 609 -0.29 27.21 -1.27
N TYR A 610 -0.40 26.16 -2.11
CA TYR A 610 -0.06 24.77 -1.75
C TYR A 610 1.45 24.47 -1.79
N GLY A 611 2.30 25.44 -2.09
CA GLY A 611 3.76 25.30 -2.02
C GLY A 611 4.34 25.46 -0.62
N LYS A 612 3.53 25.71 0.40
CA LYS A 612 3.97 25.96 1.78
C LYS A 612 2.91 25.56 2.79
N ALA A 613 3.32 25.34 4.04
CA ALA A 613 2.42 25.17 5.17
C ALA A 613 1.49 26.39 5.33
N GLN A 614 0.24 26.13 5.69
CA GLN A 614 -0.85 27.11 5.77
C GLN A 614 -1.22 27.46 7.22
N GLY A 615 -0.60 26.80 8.18
CA GLY A 615 -0.85 27.00 9.61
C GLY A 615 -1.99 26.17 10.18
N ARG A 616 -2.47 25.16 9.45
CA ARG A 616 -3.54 24.24 9.93
C ARG A 616 -3.09 23.37 11.09
N LYS A 617 -1.79 23.04 11.12
CA LYS A 617 -1.12 22.32 12.20
C LYS A 617 0.14 23.08 12.61
N THR A 618 0.21 23.55 13.86
CA THR A 618 1.35 24.34 14.33
C THR A 618 2.07 23.65 15.49
N GLU A 619 3.36 23.40 15.36
CA GLU A 619 4.17 22.88 16.45
C GLU A 619 4.47 23.95 17.50
N ILE A 620 4.16 23.65 18.76
CA ILE A 620 4.56 24.44 19.93
C ILE A 620 5.68 23.68 20.65
N ASN A 621 6.94 23.88 20.25
CA ASN A 621 8.08 23.20 20.87
C ASN A 621 8.48 23.90 22.17
N SER A 622 7.67 23.77 23.23
CA SER A 622 7.87 24.47 24.50
C SER A 622 7.76 23.54 25.71
N ARG A 623 8.71 23.69 26.63
CA ARG A 623 8.70 23.06 27.97
C ARG A 623 8.26 24.01 29.08
N SER A 624 7.74 25.18 28.73
CA SER A 624 7.17 26.11 29.69
C SER A 624 6.01 25.45 30.43
N PRO A 625 5.93 25.58 31.78
CA PRO A 625 4.78 25.04 32.54
C PRO A 625 3.43 25.56 32.02
N VAL A 626 3.36 26.77 31.51
CA VAL A 626 2.12 27.34 30.92
C VAL A 626 1.70 26.50 29.72
N GLU A 627 2.60 26.19 28.80
CA GLU A 627 2.30 25.39 27.60
C GLU A 627 2.09 23.92 27.92
N LEU A 628 2.80 23.37 28.90
CA LEU A 628 2.63 21.96 29.28
C LEU A 628 1.27 21.68 29.96
N PHE A 629 0.71 22.68 30.65
CA PHE A 629 -0.57 22.56 31.37
C PHE A 629 -1.71 23.37 30.74
N LYS A 630 -1.52 23.93 29.54
CA LYS A 630 -2.58 24.60 28.78
C LYS A 630 -3.68 23.58 28.44
N GLU A 631 -4.95 23.94 28.61
CA GLU A 631 -6.10 23.11 28.21
C GLU A 631 -5.97 21.61 28.60
N PRO A 632 -5.86 21.27 29.90
CA PRO A 632 -5.66 19.88 30.28
C PRO A 632 -6.94 19.08 30.03
N ASN A 633 -6.83 18.01 29.25
CA ASN A 633 -7.92 17.08 29.05
C ASN A 633 -8.09 16.12 30.25
N LYS A 634 -9.10 15.24 30.19
CA LYS A 634 -9.37 14.26 31.27
C LYS A 634 -8.16 13.37 31.60
N ILE A 635 -7.33 13.05 30.60
CA ILE A 635 -6.16 12.17 30.76
C ILE A 635 -5.08 12.89 31.59
N ALA A 636 -4.80 14.14 31.24
CA ALA A 636 -3.89 14.97 32.03
C ALA A 636 -4.40 15.14 33.46
N GLY A 637 -5.70 15.36 33.64
CA GLY A 637 -6.33 15.42 34.96
C GLY A 637 -6.16 14.13 35.79
N MET A 638 -6.37 12.95 35.16
CA MET A 638 -6.14 11.66 35.82
C MET A 638 -4.66 11.45 36.15
N ALA A 639 -3.74 11.76 35.25
CA ALA A 639 -2.30 11.63 35.51
C ALA A 639 -1.84 12.50 36.68
N VAL A 640 -2.30 13.77 36.75
CA VAL A 640 -2.04 14.66 37.88
C VAL A 640 -2.62 14.09 39.16
N GLY A 641 -3.83 13.54 39.12
CA GLY A 641 -4.44 12.86 40.26
C GLY A 641 -3.60 11.69 40.78
N VAL A 642 -3.13 10.83 39.91
CA VAL A 642 -2.24 9.71 40.26
C VAL A 642 -0.94 10.20 40.90
N VAL A 643 -0.30 11.23 40.31
CA VAL A 643 0.92 11.82 40.88
C VAL A 643 0.67 12.38 42.27
N LEU A 644 -0.42 13.10 42.49
CA LEU A 644 -0.79 13.63 43.82
C LEU A 644 -1.02 12.52 44.85
N ILE A 645 -1.66 11.43 44.45
CA ILE A 645 -1.86 10.24 45.32
C ILE A 645 -0.51 9.62 45.71
N LEU A 646 0.39 9.44 44.71
CA LEU A 646 1.74 8.91 44.97
C LEU A 646 2.56 9.80 45.91
N VAL A 647 2.47 11.13 45.72
CA VAL A 647 3.13 12.11 46.58
C VAL A 647 2.55 12.03 48.02
N ALA A 648 1.24 11.93 48.15
CA ALA A 648 0.57 11.78 49.46
C ALA A 648 0.98 10.48 50.18
N ILE A 649 1.03 9.34 49.45
CA ILE A 649 1.49 8.05 49.96
C ILE A 649 2.95 8.15 50.41
N THR A 650 3.81 8.70 49.57
CA THR A 650 5.26 8.86 49.88
C THR A 650 5.47 9.77 51.06
N GLY A 651 4.73 10.90 51.14
CA GLY A 651 4.74 11.82 52.27
C GLY A 651 4.26 11.14 53.56
N GLY A 652 3.21 10.32 53.50
CA GLY A 652 2.71 9.51 54.60
C GLY A 652 3.75 8.50 55.12
N ILE A 653 4.42 7.79 54.20
CA ILE A 653 5.47 6.83 54.55
C ILE A 653 6.65 7.56 55.22
N VAL A 654 7.12 8.68 54.67
CA VAL A 654 8.20 9.49 55.25
C VAL A 654 7.81 10.01 56.63
N TRP A 655 6.58 10.46 56.82
CA TRP A 655 6.06 10.89 58.12
C TRP A 655 6.03 9.76 59.15
N ILE A 656 5.54 8.57 58.78
CA ILE A 656 5.52 7.38 59.64
C ILE A 656 6.96 6.97 60.05
N VAL A 657 7.91 6.95 59.08
CA VAL A 657 9.31 6.63 59.34
C VAL A 657 9.96 7.64 60.29
N LYS A 658 9.74 8.95 60.05
CA LYS A 658 10.20 10.00 60.97
C LYS A 658 9.62 9.87 62.38
N ARG A 659 8.33 9.59 62.49
CA ARG A 659 7.64 9.39 63.79
C ARG A 659 8.16 8.15 64.56
N LYS A 660 8.46 7.04 63.81
CA LYS A 660 9.07 5.84 64.41
C LYS A 660 10.53 6.11 64.87
N LYS A 661 11.33 6.90 64.11
CA LYS A 661 12.68 7.31 64.54
C LYS A 661 12.66 8.18 65.79
N LEU A 662 11.79 9.16 65.88
CA LEU A 662 11.58 10.02 67.06
C LEU A 662 11.18 9.23 68.30
N LYS A 663 10.29 8.21 68.19
CA LYS A 663 9.93 7.32 69.28
C LYS A 663 11.03 6.35 69.72
N LYS A 664 12.05 6.10 68.89
CA LYS A 664 13.24 5.31 69.28
C LYS A 664 14.37 6.13 69.94
N MET A 665 14.26 7.44 69.88
CA MET A 665 15.23 8.38 70.48
C MET A 665 14.72 8.97 71.83
N GLN A 666 13.45 8.69 72.22
CA GLN A 666 12.87 8.86 73.55
C GLN A 666 12.89 7.51 74.32
#